data_12ccc228becb2ede0ebd0ef69f5f5774
#
_entry.id   12ccc228becb2ede0ebd0ef69f5f5774
#
_cell.length_a   1.000
_cell.length_b   1.000
_cell.length_c   1.000
_cell.angle_alpha   90.00
_cell.angle_beta   90.00
_cell.angle_gamma   90.00
#
_symmetry.space_group_name_H-M   'P 1'
#
loop_
_entity.id
_entity.type
_entity.pdbx_description
1 polymer ?
#
loop_
_entity_poly.entity_id
_entity_poly.type
_entity_poly.pdbx_seq_one_letter_code
_entity_poly.pdbx_strand_id
1 'polypeptide(L)'
;MPDSSREVVAPPAGRSALRRVLRRARDGVLLNVEETAIAMSARGSDLADLCASAARVRDAGLVSGGRRGPGGRLPVSYSRKVFIPVTHLCRDTCHYCTFVTVPGVLRAQGKQMFLGPDEILDIARRGAEMGCKEALFTLGDRPEDRWSEARQWLDERGYDSTLAYVRAMAIRVLEETGLLPHLNPGVMSWSEMSRLKPVAPSMGMMLETTSRRLFETKGLAHYGSPDKDPVVRLRTLADAGRLSIPFTTGLLVGIGETLAERADTLHAIRKVHKEFGHIQEVIVQNFRAKEHTAMAAVPDTGFEDFLATVAVTRLVLGPKMRVQAPPNLVSAEECLALIGAGVDDWGGVSPLTPDHVNPERPWPALDDLAAITQQAGYDLVQRLTAQPDYVLAGAAWIDPRVRPHVAALADPDSGWARDVNPVGLAWQEPDEVQSAGRIDLHTAIDVDGRATDTRSDLGSAFGDWESIREQINDLAARAPERVDTDVLAALRSAERDPAGCTDAEYLALATADGPAMDAVAALADSLRRDAVGDDVTYVVNRNINFTNICYVGCRFCAFAQRKGDADAFSLSNAEVGERAYEAHLAGATEVCMQGGIDPELPVTGYADLVRAVKARVPSMHVHAFSPMEITNGVSKSGLSIREWLISLREAGLGSIPGTAAEILDDEIRWVLTKGKLPTSMWVEVVSTAHEVGLRSSSTMMYGHIDSPRHWVGHLRVLRDIQDRTGGFTEFVPLPFVHQSSPLYLAGGARPGPSHRDNRAVHALARIMLHGRIPNIQTSWVKLGVERTQVMLNGGANDLGGTLMEETISRMAGSEHGSAKTIAELTSIAEGIGRPARQRSTDYAPLPA
;
A
#
# COMPACT_ATOMS: atom_id res chain seq x y z
N MET A 1 28.20 -34.94 -27.66
CA MET A 1 29.28 -34.10 -27.09
C MET A 1 29.43 -32.90 -28.01
N PRO A 2 29.18 -31.68 -27.61
CA PRO A 2 30.20 -30.81 -27.09
C PRO A 2 29.74 -30.10 -25.80
N ASP A 3 30.70 -29.95 -24.95
CA ASP A 3 30.77 -29.21 -23.68
C ASP A 3 30.53 -27.71 -23.94
N SER A 4 29.54 -27.10 -23.28
CA SER A 4 29.26 -25.67 -23.31
C SER A 4 28.79 -25.12 -21.97
N SER A 5 29.52 -25.47 -20.89
CA SER A 5 29.44 -24.77 -19.62
C SER A 5 30.64 -23.80 -19.49
N ARG A 6 30.59 -22.68 -20.22
CA ARG A 6 31.42 -21.52 -19.88
C ARG A 6 30.58 -20.57 -19.04
N GLU A 7 30.77 -20.68 -17.71
CA GLU A 7 30.43 -19.60 -16.80
C GLU A 7 31.06 -18.30 -17.30
N VAL A 8 30.24 -17.31 -17.60
CA VAL A 8 30.68 -15.92 -17.78
C VAL A 8 30.88 -15.33 -16.39
N VAL A 9 31.99 -15.69 -15.76
CA VAL A 9 32.49 -14.96 -14.58
C VAL A 9 33.01 -13.63 -15.13
N ALA A 10 32.33 -12.53 -14.78
CA ALA A 10 32.83 -11.19 -15.07
C ALA A 10 34.26 -11.06 -14.49
N PRO A 11 35.23 -10.51 -15.24
CA PRO A 11 36.60 -10.38 -14.77
C PRO A 11 36.61 -9.56 -13.47
N PRO A 12 37.44 -9.89 -12.47
CA PRO A 12 37.56 -9.14 -11.24
C PRO A 12 37.88 -7.68 -11.57
N ALA A 13 37.06 -6.75 -11.01
CA ALA A 13 37.28 -5.33 -11.17
C ALA A 13 38.73 -4.98 -10.84
N GLY A 14 39.42 -4.26 -11.72
CA GLY A 14 40.83 -3.94 -11.51
C GLY A 14 41.00 -3.19 -10.18
N ARG A 15 42.11 -3.43 -9.43
CA ARG A 15 42.40 -2.80 -8.12
C ARG A 15 42.16 -1.26 -8.11
N SER A 16 42.33 -0.59 -9.23
CA SER A 16 42.10 0.83 -9.38
C SER A 16 40.60 1.19 -9.30
N ALA A 17 39.71 0.35 -9.83
CA ALA A 17 38.24 0.56 -9.75
C ALA A 17 37.77 0.36 -8.30
N LEU A 18 38.19 -0.69 -7.61
CA LEU A 18 37.85 -0.92 -6.21
C LEU A 18 38.29 0.27 -5.32
N ARG A 19 39.56 0.71 -5.44
CA ARG A 19 40.06 1.85 -4.66
C ARG A 19 39.29 3.15 -4.92
N ARG A 20 38.83 3.38 -6.14
CA ARG A 20 37.98 4.55 -6.47
C ARG A 20 36.63 4.42 -5.79
N VAL A 21 36.00 3.25 -5.80
CA VAL A 21 34.70 3.00 -5.16
C VAL A 21 34.83 3.15 -3.63
N LEU A 22 35.86 2.58 -3.01
CA LEU A 22 36.13 2.71 -1.57
C LEU A 22 36.35 4.16 -1.15
N ARG A 23 37.01 4.97 -1.98
CA ARG A 23 37.15 6.42 -1.74
C ARG A 23 35.78 7.11 -1.76
N ARG A 24 34.96 6.85 -2.76
CA ARG A 24 33.59 7.39 -2.82
C ARG A 24 32.75 7.02 -1.59
N ALA A 25 32.81 5.74 -1.18
CA ALA A 25 32.13 5.28 0.01
C ALA A 25 32.61 5.99 1.29
N ARG A 26 33.95 6.19 1.41
CA ARG A 26 34.55 6.94 2.52
C ARG A 26 34.11 8.41 2.55
N ASP A 27 33.94 9.02 1.39
CA ASP A 27 33.50 10.42 1.22
C ASP A 27 31.99 10.57 1.39
N GLY A 28 31.26 9.48 1.74
CA GLY A 28 29.80 9.49 1.96
C GLY A 28 28.98 9.56 0.67
N VAL A 29 29.60 9.31 -0.49
CA VAL A 29 28.90 9.31 -1.78
C VAL A 29 28.17 7.98 -1.96
N LEU A 30 26.88 8.06 -2.26
CA LEU A 30 26.09 6.88 -2.54
C LEU A 30 26.66 6.10 -3.73
N LEU A 31 26.85 4.80 -3.54
CA LEU A 31 27.28 3.88 -4.60
C LEU A 31 26.08 3.51 -5.50
N ASN A 32 26.32 3.42 -6.81
CA ASN A 32 25.37 2.82 -7.74
C ASN A 32 25.47 1.29 -7.72
N VAL A 33 24.63 0.58 -8.50
CA VAL A 33 24.56 -0.88 -8.50
C VAL A 33 25.91 -1.52 -8.87
N GLU A 34 26.58 -1.02 -9.92
CA GLU A 34 27.89 -1.52 -10.36
C GLU A 34 28.96 -1.29 -9.30
N GLU A 35 29.02 -0.09 -8.73
CA GLU A 35 29.97 0.27 -7.67
C GLU A 35 29.71 -0.57 -6.40
N THR A 36 28.44 -0.86 -6.10
CA THR A 36 28.01 -1.75 -4.99
C THR A 36 28.57 -3.16 -5.17
N ALA A 37 28.42 -3.73 -6.37
CA ALA A 37 28.99 -5.04 -6.71
C ALA A 37 30.52 -5.05 -6.63
N ILE A 38 31.18 -3.99 -7.10
CA ILE A 38 32.65 -3.84 -7.00
C ILE A 38 33.08 -3.76 -5.52
N ALA A 39 32.37 -3.02 -4.67
CA ALA A 39 32.69 -2.89 -3.24
C ALA A 39 32.62 -4.25 -2.52
N MET A 40 31.64 -5.10 -2.86
CA MET A 40 31.49 -6.45 -2.30
C MET A 40 32.69 -7.38 -2.65
N SER A 41 33.49 -7.05 -3.65
CA SER A 41 34.70 -7.81 -3.98
C SER A 41 35.94 -7.47 -3.09
N ALA A 42 35.79 -6.52 -2.15
CA ALA A 42 36.88 -6.14 -1.24
C ALA A 42 37.33 -7.30 -0.37
N ARG A 43 38.66 -7.50 -0.21
CA ARG A 43 39.29 -8.53 0.63
C ARG A 43 40.52 -7.93 1.32
N GLY A 44 40.96 -8.56 2.42
CA GLY A 44 42.15 -8.15 3.16
C GLY A 44 42.06 -6.67 3.63
N SER A 45 43.09 -5.86 3.34
CA SER A 45 43.15 -4.45 3.76
C SER A 45 42.03 -3.59 3.14
N ASP A 46 41.63 -3.85 1.90
CA ASP A 46 40.52 -3.14 1.24
C ASP A 46 39.18 -3.44 1.93
N LEU A 47 39.00 -4.67 2.45
CA LEU A 47 37.81 -5.05 3.26
C LEU A 47 37.84 -4.34 4.62
N ALA A 48 38.99 -4.23 5.26
CA ALA A 48 39.09 -3.49 6.53
C ALA A 48 38.71 -2.01 6.37
N ASP A 49 39.13 -1.35 5.29
CA ASP A 49 38.77 0.01 4.95
C ASP A 49 37.27 0.17 4.68
N LEU A 50 36.67 -0.83 4.01
CA LEU A 50 35.24 -0.89 3.73
C LEU A 50 34.44 -1.00 5.04
N CYS A 51 34.80 -1.93 5.93
CA CYS A 51 34.15 -2.12 7.23
C CYS A 51 34.25 -0.86 8.09
N ALA A 52 35.43 -0.23 8.17
CA ALA A 52 35.61 1.00 8.93
C ALA A 52 34.73 2.16 8.38
N SER A 53 34.48 2.19 7.07
CA SER A 53 33.57 3.18 6.47
C SER A 53 32.12 2.88 6.83
N ALA A 54 31.70 1.62 6.81
CA ALA A 54 30.37 1.18 7.21
C ALA A 54 30.10 1.44 8.71
N ALA A 55 31.06 1.15 9.58
CA ALA A 55 30.97 1.44 11.02
C ALA A 55 30.75 2.95 11.28
N ARG A 56 31.47 3.83 10.59
CA ARG A 56 31.27 5.28 10.72
C ARG A 56 29.86 5.73 10.32
N VAL A 57 29.30 5.15 9.24
CA VAL A 57 27.93 5.45 8.79
C VAL A 57 26.92 5.00 9.85
N ARG A 58 27.06 3.79 10.41
CA ARG A 58 26.23 3.31 11.52
C ARG A 58 26.32 4.24 12.73
N ASP A 59 27.54 4.57 13.18
CA ASP A 59 27.75 5.37 14.39
C ASP A 59 27.16 6.77 14.25
N ALA A 60 27.31 7.39 13.08
CA ALA A 60 26.66 8.66 12.78
C ALA A 60 25.11 8.56 12.89
N GLY A 61 24.53 7.46 12.43
CA GLY A 61 23.10 7.19 12.57
C GLY A 61 22.64 7.01 14.01
N LEU A 62 23.38 6.21 14.78
CA LEU A 62 23.09 5.98 16.18
C LEU A 62 23.25 7.27 17.03
N VAL A 63 24.27 8.09 16.75
CA VAL A 63 24.47 9.39 17.41
C VAL A 63 23.32 10.32 17.08
N SER A 64 22.90 10.41 15.81
CA SER A 64 21.79 11.28 15.40
C SER A 64 20.44 10.86 16.00
N GLY A 65 20.26 9.54 16.27
CA GLY A 65 19.10 8.99 16.95
C GLY A 65 19.00 9.33 18.43
N GLY A 66 20.09 9.82 19.04
CA GLY A 66 20.13 10.32 20.43
C GLY A 66 20.01 9.28 21.54
N ARG A 67 19.73 8.01 21.20
CA ARG A 67 19.53 6.94 22.19
C ARG A 67 20.84 6.36 22.69
N ARG A 68 20.87 6.01 23.97
CA ARG A 68 22.01 5.35 24.62
C ARG A 68 21.55 4.06 25.31
N GLY A 69 22.46 3.11 25.43
CA GLY A 69 22.25 1.92 26.24
C GLY A 69 22.47 2.17 27.73
N PRO A 70 22.24 1.15 28.57
CA PRO A 70 22.34 1.27 30.02
C PRO A 70 23.71 1.74 30.54
N GLY A 71 24.77 1.44 29.83
CA GLY A 71 26.14 1.88 30.13
C GLY A 71 26.52 3.24 29.53
N GLY A 72 25.58 3.96 28.91
CA GLY A 72 25.80 5.26 28.26
C GLY A 72 26.46 5.18 26.87
N ARG A 73 26.75 3.98 26.36
CA ARG A 73 27.35 3.71 25.05
C ARG A 73 26.28 3.71 23.96
N LEU A 74 26.72 3.69 22.70
CA LEU A 74 25.83 3.48 21.57
C LEU A 74 25.22 2.07 21.62
N PRO A 75 23.92 1.92 21.28
CA PRO A 75 23.24 0.64 21.40
C PRO A 75 23.49 -0.28 20.17
N VAL A 76 23.61 -1.57 20.43
CA VAL A 76 23.35 -2.66 19.49
C VAL A 76 22.15 -3.41 20.03
N SER A 77 21.10 -3.57 19.23
CA SER A 77 19.83 -4.09 19.69
C SER A 77 19.67 -5.59 19.47
N TYR A 78 18.73 -6.20 20.20
CA TYR A 78 18.26 -7.57 20.00
C TYR A 78 16.79 -7.69 20.44
N SER A 79 16.08 -8.67 19.92
CA SER A 79 14.74 -9.03 20.39
C SER A 79 14.77 -10.38 21.12
N ARG A 80 14.34 -10.39 22.38
CA ARG A 80 14.16 -11.63 23.15
C ARG A 80 12.80 -12.23 22.82
N LYS A 81 12.78 -13.40 22.16
CA LYS A 81 11.56 -13.97 21.58
C LYS A 81 11.45 -15.48 21.72
N VAL A 82 10.28 -16.00 21.47
CA VAL A 82 10.06 -17.41 21.15
C VAL A 82 9.71 -17.56 19.68
N PHE A 83 10.17 -18.64 19.07
CA PHE A 83 9.84 -19.04 17.70
C PHE A 83 8.73 -20.09 17.75
N ILE A 84 7.60 -19.81 17.10
CA ILE A 84 6.43 -20.69 17.06
C ILE A 84 6.31 -21.27 15.65
N PRO A 85 6.71 -22.55 15.43
CA PRO A 85 6.66 -23.19 14.11
C PRO A 85 5.25 -23.70 13.83
N VAL A 86 4.34 -22.83 13.43
CA VAL A 86 2.91 -23.16 13.27
C VAL A 86 2.67 -24.38 12.40
N THR A 87 3.42 -24.50 11.28
CA THR A 87 3.42 -25.69 10.44
C THR A 87 4.75 -25.82 9.71
N HIS A 88 5.19 -27.07 9.56
CA HIS A 88 6.35 -27.42 8.73
C HIS A 88 5.95 -27.81 7.29
N LEU A 89 4.67 -27.76 6.94
CA LEU A 89 4.24 -27.94 5.58
C LEU A 89 4.39 -26.63 4.81
N CYS A 90 4.77 -26.70 3.53
CA CYS A 90 4.95 -25.55 2.67
C CYS A 90 4.60 -25.93 1.23
N ARG A 91 4.13 -24.98 0.43
CA ARG A 91 3.97 -25.21 -1.00
C ARG A 91 5.27 -25.07 -1.78
N ASP A 92 6.25 -24.32 -1.25
CA ASP A 92 7.58 -24.12 -1.84
C ASP A 92 8.48 -25.36 -1.66
N THR A 93 9.52 -25.44 -2.51
CA THR A 93 10.54 -26.50 -2.51
C THR A 93 11.95 -25.93 -2.58
N CYS A 94 12.24 -24.90 -1.78
CA CYS A 94 13.56 -24.25 -1.75
C CYS A 94 14.67 -25.26 -1.49
N HIS A 95 15.69 -25.28 -2.35
CA HIS A 95 16.70 -26.31 -2.36
C HIS A 95 17.64 -26.34 -1.14
N TYR A 96 17.63 -25.27 -0.32
CA TYR A 96 18.44 -25.12 0.90
C TYR A 96 17.63 -25.31 2.21
N CYS A 97 16.31 -25.48 2.11
CA CYS A 97 15.43 -25.44 3.27
C CYS A 97 15.33 -26.80 3.96
N THR A 98 15.60 -26.83 5.28
CA THR A 98 15.40 -28.01 6.15
C THR A 98 14.17 -27.87 7.05
N PHE A 99 13.56 -26.70 7.09
CA PHE A 99 12.37 -26.44 7.91
C PHE A 99 11.14 -27.23 7.40
N VAL A 100 11.05 -27.45 6.08
CA VAL A 100 9.90 -28.04 5.42
C VAL A 100 9.92 -29.55 5.46
N THR A 101 8.75 -30.12 5.74
CA THR A 101 8.50 -31.58 5.67
C THR A 101 7.24 -31.88 4.83
N VAL A 102 6.87 -33.17 4.74
CA VAL A 102 5.70 -33.61 3.98
C VAL A 102 4.69 -34.33 4.89
N PRO A 103 3.38 -34.35 4.56
CA PRO A 103 2.33 -34.94 5.39
C PRO A 103 2.61 -36.40 5.80
N GLY A 104 3.19 -37.21 4.91
CA GLY A 104 3.53 -38.62 5.21
C GLY A 104 4.56 -38.75 6.33
N VAL A 105 5.55 -37.86 6.41
CA VAL A 105 6.57 -37.85 7.47
C VAL A 105 5.95 -37.43 8.80
N LEU A 106 5.10 -36.40 8.82
CA LEU A 106 4.39 -35.97 10.03
C LEU A 106 3.53 -37.09 10.60
N ARG A 107 2.75 -37.78 9.74
CA ARG A 107 1.93 -38.94 10.16
C ARG A 107 2.76 -40.07 10.72
N ALA A 108 3.88 -40.40 10.09
CA ALA A 108 4.80 -41.43 10.59
C ALA A 108 5.41 -41.08 11.96
N GLN A 109 5.53 -39.80 12.27
CA GLN A 109 6.00 -39.28 13.57
C GLN A 109 4.87 -39.08 14.59
N GLY A 110 3.60 -39.36 14.23
CA GLY A 110 2.45 -39.10 15.10
C GLY A 110 2.17 -37.59 15.31
N LYS A 111 2.69 -36.71 14.43
CA LYS A 111 2.50 -35.25 14.50
C LYS A 111 1.34 -34.79 13.65
N GLN A 112 0.70 -33.71 14.08
CA GLN A 112 -0.35 -33.04 13.32
C GLN A 112 0.24 -32.20 12.17
N MET A 113 -0.61 -31.76 11.24
CA MET A 113 -0.21 -30.91 10.10
C MET A 113 0.15 -29.50 10.55
N PHE A 114 -0.49 -29.01 11.61
CA PHE A 114 -0.20 -27.74 12.27
C PHE A 114 -0.05 -27.95 13.76
N LEU A 115 0.69 -27.08 14.46
CA LEU A 115 0.62 -27.02 15.91
C LEU A 115 -0.80 -26.69 16.36
N GLY A 116 -1.29 -27.40 17.36
CA GLY A 116 -2.59 -27.09 17.97
C GLY A 116 -2.56 -25.80 18.80
N PRO A 117 -3.72 -25.22 19.10
CA PRO A 117 -3.78 -23.99 19.90
C PRO A 117 -3.09 -24.10 21.26
N ASP A 118 -3.25 -25.22 21.96
CA ASP A 118 -2.64 -25.43 23.28
C ASP A 118 -1.10 -25.52 23.19
N GLU A 119 -0.56 -26.14 22.13
CA GLU A 119 0.89 -26.24 21.90
C GLU A 119 1.50 -24.85 21.62
N ILE A 120 0.81 -24.02 20.81
CA ILE A 120 1.21 -22.65 20.52
C ILE A 120 1.24 -21.81 21.81
N LEU A 121 0.19 -21.92 22.61
CA LEU A 121 0.07 -21.16 23.86
C LEU A 121 1.04 -21.64 24.94
N ASP A 122 1.37 -22.94 25.02
CA ASP A 122 2.40 -23.44 25.94
C ASP A 122 3.76 -22.82 25.63
N ILE A 123 4.15 -22.77 24.35
CA ILE A 123 5.40 -22.10 23.94
C ILE A 123 5.36 -20.62 24.30
N ALA A 124 4.25 -19.94 24.04
CA ALA A 124 4.11 -18.51 24.32
C ALA A 124 4.13 -18.20 25.82
N ARG A 125 3.41 -18.95 26.67
CA ARG A 125 3.40 -18.78 28.14
C ARG A 125 4.80 -18.98 28.74
N ARG A 126 5.48 -20.07 28.38
CA ARG A 126 6.87 -20.34 28.82
C ARG A 126 7.83 -19.24 28.36
N GLY A 127 7.64 -18.72 27.15
CA GLY A 127 8.40 -17.57 26.67
C GLY A 127 8.16 -16.31 27.50
N ALA A 128 6.90 -16.02 27.85
CA ALA A 128 6.52 -14.89 28.68
C ALA A 128 7.16 -15.00 30.09
N GLU A 129 7.10 -16.19 30.70
CA GLU A 129 7.75 -16.47 32.00
C GLU A 129 9.27 -16.26 31.95
N MET A 130 9.91 -16.53 30.84
CA MET A 130 11.34 -16.28 30.61
C MET A 130 11.65 -14.83 30.20
N GLY A 131 10.69 -13.90 30.25
CA GLY A 131 10.87 -12.49 29.94
C GLY A 131 10.98 -12.15 28.44
N CYS A 132 10.57 -13.05 27.52
CA CYS A 132 10.41 -12.72 26.11
C CYS A 132 9.37 -11.63 25.94
N LYS A 133 9.48 -10.81 24.88
CA LYS A 133 8.51 -9.78 24.52
C LYS A 133 7.81 -10.07 23.22
N GLU A 134 8.33 -11.00 22.44
CA GLU A 134 7.91 -11.29 21.08
C GLU A 134 7.61 -12.78 20.91
N ALA A 135 6.52 -13.07 20.20
CA ALA A 135 6.21 -14.38 19.65
C ALA A 135 6.34 -14.31 18.12
N LEU A 136 7.39 -14.90 17.56
CA LEU A 136 7.60 -14.97 16.14
C LEU A 136 6.90 -16.20 15.57
N PHE A 137 5.88 -15.96 14.74
CA PHE A 137 5.16 -17.01 14.02
C PHE A 137 5.93 -17.37 12.75
N THR A 138 6.57 -18.54 12.79
CA THR A 138 7.33 -19.09 11.65
C THR A 138 6.55 -20.26 11.06
N LEU A 139 6.41 -20.29 9.74
CA LEU A 139 5.64 -21.35 9.08
C LEU A 139 6.06 -21.50 7.62
N GLY A 140 5.65 -22.63 7.02
CA GLY A 140 5.72 -22.80 5.57
C GLY A 140 4.62 -22.01 4.88
N ASP A 141 4.89 -21.55 3.66
CA ASP A 141 3.98 -20.73 2.88
C ASP A 141 2.82 -21.59 2.33
N ARG A 142 1.58 -21.18 2.57
CA ARG A 142 0.32 -21.71 2.03
C ARG A 142 0.29 -23.22 1.79
N PRO A 143 0.48 -24.06 2.82
CA PRO A 143 0.49 -25.49 2.64
C PRO A 143 -0.83 -26.04 2.10
N GLU A 144 -1.97 -25.38 2.39
CA GLU A 144 -3.29 -25.72 1.89
C GLU A 144 -3.44 -25.69 0.37
N ASP A 145 -2.61 -24.90 -0.33
CA ASP A 145 -2.60 -24.82 -1.79
C ASP A 145 -1.93 -26.03 -2.44
N ARG A 146 -1.16 -26.79 -1.67
CA ARG A 146 -0.41 -27.95 -2.17
C ARG A 146 -0.86 -29.27 -1.56
N TRP A 147 -1.21 -29.26 -0.25
CA TRP A 147 -1.45 -30.45 0.53
C TRP A 147 -2.92 -30.52 0.97
N SER A 148 -3.66 -31.48 0.43
CA SER A 148 -5.07 -31.73 0.82
C SER A 148 -5.24 -31.98 2.31
N GLU A 149 -4.24 -32.60 2.97
CA GLU A 149 -4.24 -32.83 4.41
C GLU A 149 -4.18 -31.53 5.22
N ALA A 150 -3.44 -30.52 4.71
CA ALA A 150 -3.40 -29.19 5.32
C ALA A 150 -4.76 -28.50 5.16
N ARG A 151 -5.36 -28.56 3.98
CA ARG A 151 -6.70 -28.03 3.70
C ARG A 151 -7.75 -28.69 4.61
N GLN A 152 -7.76 -30.02 4.68
CA GLN A 152 -8.68 -30.76 5.52
C GLN A 152 -8.54 -30.38 7.02
N TRP A 153 -7.31 -30.24 7.52
CA TRP A 153 -7.06 -29.85 8.91
C TRP A 153 -7.64 -28.46 9.24
N LEU A 154 -7.54 -27.51 8.31
CA LEU A 154 -8.11 -26.16 8.45
C LEU A 154 -9.65 -26.20 8.40
N ASP A 155 -10.22 -26.89 7.41
CA ASP A 155 -11.67 -27.01 7.21
C ASP A 155 -12.37 -27.65 8.44
N GLU A 156 -11.79 -28.72 9.01
CA GLU A 156 -12.30 -29.39 10.21
C GLU A 156 -12.38 -28.45 11.43
N ARG A 157 -11.61 -27.34 11.42
CA ARG A 157 -11.53 -26.37 12.51
C ARG A 157 -12.15 -25.02 12.16
N GLY A 158 -12.74 -24.90 10.98
CA GLY A 158 -13.44 -23.71 10.51
C GLY A 158 -12.53 -22.54 10.10
N TYR A 159 -11.30 -22.84 9.68
CA TYR A 159 -10.39 -21.82 9.17
C TYR A 159 -10.32 -21.81 7.65
N ASP A 160 -10.54 -20.66 7.04
CA ASP A 160 -10.49 -20.48 5.57
C ASP A 160 -9.08 -20.62 4.99
N SER A 161 -8.04 -20.35 5.79
CA SER A 161 -6.64 -20.40 5.36
C SER A 161 -5.69 -20.57 6.55
N THR A 162 -4.44 -20.91 6.24
CA THR A 162 -3.33 -20.87 7.22
C THR A 162 -3.20 -19.48 7.87
N LEU A 163 -3.37 -18.40 7.10
CA LEU A 163 -3.29 -17.04 7.64
C LEU A 163 -4.46 -16.70 8.58
N ALA A 164 -5.66 -17.23 8.34
CA ALA A 164 -6.78 -17.10 9.26
C ALA A 164 -6.50 -17.82 10.60
N TYR A 165 -5.88 -19.00 10.55
CA TYR A 165 -5.43 -19.71 11.75
C TYR A 165 -4.34 -18.94 12.50
N VAL A 166 -3.31 -18.44 11.80
CA VAL A 166 -2.24 -17.60 12.37
C VAL A 166 -2.84 -16.39 13.07
N ARG A 167 -3.79 -15.70 12.43
CA ARG A 167 -4.48 -14.55 13.02
C ARG A 167 -5.19 -14.90 14.33
N ALA A 168 -5.96 -15.98 14.34
CA ALA A 168 -6.65 -16.44 15.54
C ALA A 168 -5.67 -16.77 16.68
N MET A 169 -4.55 -17.40 16.38
CA MET A 169 -3.52 -17.72 17.37
C MET A 169 -2.77 -16.45 17.85
N ALA A 170 -2.54 -15.49 16.99
CA ALA A 170 -1.93 -14.21 17.36
C ALA A 170 -2.80 -13.44 18.36
N ILE A 171 -4.13 -13.44 18.18
CA ILE A 171 -5.08 -12.84 19.13
C ILE A 171 -4.96 -13.54 20.49
N ARG A 172 -5.02 -14.88 20.50
CA ARG A 172 -4.90 -15.64 21.75
C ARG A 172 -3.57 -15.40 22.48
N VAL A 173 -2.47 -15.30 21.74
CA VAL A 173 -1.14 -14.99 22.31
C VAL A 173 -1.14 -13.61 22.94
N LEU A 174 -1.73 -12.59 22.30
CA LEU A 174 -1.89 -11.25 22.89
C LEU A 174 -2.71 -11.27 24.17
N GLU A 175 -3.85 -11.97 24.15
CA GLU A 175 -4.79 -11.99 25.28
C GLU A 175 -4.31 -12.83 26.47
N GLU A 176 -3.67 -13.97 26.20
CA GLU A 176 -3.32 -14.93 27.25
C GLU A 176 -1.90 -14.72 27.79
N THR A 177 -1.00 -14.11 27.03
CA THR A 177 0.42 -13.98 27.41
C THR A 177 0.97 -12.57 27.38
N GLY A 178 0.39 -11.68 26.59
CA GLY A 178 0.91 -10.33 26.32
C GLY A 178 2.15 -10.27 25.45
N LEU A 179 2.62 -11.40 24.90
CA LEU A 179 3.69 -11.39 23.90
C LEU A 179 3.20 -10.71 22.62
N LEU A 180 4.06 -9.91 22.01
CA LEU A 180 3.75 -9.22 20.76
C LEU A 180 4.00 -10.16 19.57
N PRO A 181 2.99 -10.44 18.73
CA PRO A 181 3.20 -11.26 17.53
C PRO A 181 4.09 -10.56 16.51
N HIS A 182 5.05 -11.28 15.96
CA HIS A 182 5.72 -10.97 14.70
C HIS A 182 5.34 -12.04 13.68
N LEU A 183 4.72 -11.64 12.57
CA LEU A 183 4.21 -12.60 11.60
C LEU A 183 5.15 -12.69 10.39
N ASN A 184 5.66 -13.90 10.15
CA ASN A 184 6.54 -14.19 9.03
C ASN A 184 6.01 -15.37 8.19
N PRO A 185 4.83 -15.25 7.57
CA PRO A 185 4.16 -16.33 6.87
C PRO A 185 4.55 -16.47 5.39
N GLY A 186 5.55 -15.71 4.91
CA GLY A 186 5.92 -15.68 3.51
C GLY A 186 5.19 -14.60 2.71
N VAL A 187 4.78 -14.92 1.49
CA VAL A 187 4.10 -13.98 0.58
C VAL A 187 2.66 -13.75 1.04
N MET A 188 2.29 -12.47 1.09
CA MET A 188 0.95 -12.04 1.45
C MET A 188 0.42 -11.00 0.45
N SER A 189 -0.86 -11.05 0.16
CA SER A 189 -1.56 -9.99 -0.54
C SER A 189 -1.78 -8.78 0.38
N TRP A 190 -2.10 -7.64 -0.21
CA TRP A 190 -2.46 -6.43 0.53
C TRP A 190 -3.63 -6.69 1.51
N SER A 191 -4.68 -7.40 1.06
CA SER A 191 -5.85 -7.69 1.90
C SER A 191 -5.53 -8.60 3.08
N GLU A 192 -4.66 -9.60 2.89
CA GLU A 192 -4.21 -10.47 3.98
C GLU A 192 -3.39 -9.71 5.01
N MET A 193 -2.43 -8.88 4.56
CA MET A 193 -1.66 -8.02 5.46
C MET A 193 -2.54 -7.02 6.20
N SER A 194 -3.56 -6.45 5.53
CA SER A 194 -4.53 -5.55 6.17
C SER A 194 -5.32 -6.25 7.29
N ARG A 195 -5.69 -7.52 7.11
CA ARG A 195 -6.36 -8.33 8.14
C ARG A 195 -5.45 -8.73 9.30
N LEU A 196 -4.14 -8.83 9.05
CA LEU A 196 -3.14 -9.23 10.05
C LEU A 196 -2.55 -8.04 10.81
N LYS A 197 -2.53 -6.84 10.24
CA LYS A 197 -1.99 -5.62 10.88
C LYS A 197 -2.59 -5.36 12.27
N PRO A 198 -3.91 -5.55 12.52
CA PRO A 198 -4.50 -5.34 13.84
C PRO A 198 -3.98 -6.24 14.96
N VAL A 199 -3.37 -7.37 14.62
CA VAL A 199 -2.90 -8.37 15.59
C VAL A 199 -1.38 -8.46 15.69
N ALA A 200 -0.64 -7.70 14.87
CA ALA A 200 0.82 -7.76 14.84
C ALA A 200 1.44 -6.36 14.67
N PRO A 201 2.29 -5.90 15.62
CA PRO A 201 2.99 -4.62 15.49
C PRO A 201 4.03 -4.58 14.38
N SER A 202 4.47 -5.74 13.91
CA SER A 202 5.41 -5.87 12.79
C SER A 202 5.23 -7.19 12.07
N MET A 203 5.67 -7.24 10.81
CA MET A 203 5.68 -8.44 10.00
C MET A 203 7.02 -8.57 9.28
N GLY A 204 7.27 -9.72 8.66
CA GLY A 204 8.49 -9.93 7.92
C GLY A 204 8.36 -10.93 6.78
N MET A 205 9.24 -10.78 5.81
CA MET A 205 9.49 -11.75 4.75
C MET A 205 10.86 -11.47 4.15
N MET A 206 11.72 -12.45 4.15
CA MET A 206 13.05 -12.33 3.54
C MET A 206 12.92 -12.23 2.02
N LEU A 207 13.35 -11.12 1.40
CA LEU A 207 13.42 -11.02 -0.07
C LEU A 207 14.39 -12.06 -0.64
N GLU A 208 15.47 -12.31 0.08
CA GLU A 208 16.58 -13.19 -0.21
C GLU A 208 17.41 -12.76 -1.41
N THR A 209 16.81 -12.67 -2.59
CA THR A 209 17.45 -12.20 -3.83
C THR A 209 16.43 -11.74 -4.86
N THR A 210 16.85 -10.83 -5.74
CA THR A 210 16.09 -10.43 -6.94
C THR A 210 16.50 -11.21 -8.19
N SER A 211 17.32 -12.25 -8.05
CA SER A 211 17.79 -13.06 -9.18
C SER A 211 16.68 -13.93 -9.79
N ARG A 212 16.17 -13.53 -10.93
CA ARG A 212 15.24 -14.38 -11.73
C ARG A 212 15.92 -15.68 -12.18
N ARG A 213 17.21 -15.66 -12.43
CA ARG A 213 17.99 -16.85 -12.80
C ARG A 213 17.87 -17.95 -11.75
N LEU A 214 17.97 -17.61 -10.46
CA LEU A 214 17.84 -18.57 -9.36
C LEU A 214 16.43 -19.15 -9.24
N PHE A 215 15.43 -18.42 -9.67
CA PHE A 215 14.02 -18.83 -9.68
C PHE A 215 13.65 -19.65 -10.92
N GLU A 216 14.09 -19.25 -12.10
CA GLU A 216 13.67 -19.85 -13.39
C GLU A 216 14.50 -21.08 -13.81
N THR A 217 15.76 -21.18 -13.37
CA THR A 217 16.67 -22.22 -13.83
C THR A 217 16.55 -23.48 -13.00
N LYS A 218 16.21 -24.60 -13.64
CA LYS A 218 16.12 -25.91 -13.00
C LYS A 218 17.42 -26.30 -12.28
N GLY A 219 17.30 -26.73 -11.03
CA GLY A 219 18.42 -27.13 -10.18
C GLY A 219 19.03 -25.99 -9.36
N LEU A 220 18.60 -24.74 -9.54
CA LEU A 220 19.03 -23.61 -8.70
C LEU A 220 18.13 -23.41 -7.48
N ALA A 221 18.56 -22.58 -6.55
CA ALA A 221 18.07 -22.48 -5.18
C ALA A 221 16.55 -22.31 -5.03
N HIS A 222 15.91 -21.55 -5.91
CA HIS A 222 14.47 -21.20 -5.83
C HIS A 222 13.60 -21.91 -6.86
N TYR A 223 14.17 -22.76 -7.71
CA TYR A 223 13.40 -23.47 -8.71
C TYR A 223 12.30 -24.35 -8.11
N GLY A 224 11.08 -24.22 -8.62
CA GLY A 224 9.92 -24.95 -8.11
C GLY A 224 9.29 -24.36 -6.84
N SER A 225 9.65 -23.13 -6.47
CA SER A 225 9.15 -22.42 -5.30
C SER A 225 8.39 -21.16 -5.75
N PRO A 226 7.04 -21.23 -5.97
CA PRO A 226 6.25 -20.13 -6.54
C PRO A 226 6.36 -18.84 -5.74
N ASP A 227 6.45 -18.92 -4.42
CA ASP A 227 6.56 -17.74 -3.56
C ASP A 227 7.97 -17.11 -3.51
N LYS A 228 8.93 -17.69 -4.24
CA LYS A 228 10.28 -17.14 -4.40
C LYS A 228 10.44 -16.29 -5.67
N ASP A 229 9.37 -16.07 -6.46
CA ASP A 229 9.40 -15.11 -7.56
C ASP A 229 9.76 -13.70 -7.02
N PRO A 230 10.88 -13.10 -7.48
CA PRO A 230 11.29 -11.78 -7.00
C PRO A 230 10.24 -10.68 -7.20
N VAL A 231 9.45 -10.77 -8.27
CA VAL A 231 8.38 -9.80 -8.56
C VAL A 231 7.29 -9.86 -7.49
N VAL A 232 6.88 -11.07 -7.10
CA VAL A 232 5.86 -11.29 -6.08
C VAL A 232 6.36 -10.82 -4.71
N ARG A 233 7.62 -11.13 -4.37
CA ARG A 233 8.23 -10.71 -3.09
C ARG A 233 8.42 -9.21 -2.99
N LEU A 234 8.89 -8.55 -4.05
CA LEU A 234 8.99 -7.09 -4.09
C LEU A 234 7.62 -6.41 -3.97
N ARG A 235 6.57 -7.03 -4.54
CA ARG A 235 5.21 -6.54 -4.34
C ARG A 235 4.78 -6.65 -2.87
N THR A 236 5.00 -7.80 -2.23
CA THR A 236 4.71 -7.97 -0.79
C THR A 236 5.41 -6.90 0.05
N LEU A 237 6.69 -6.59 -0.23
CA LEU A 237 7.40 -5.49 0.44
C LEU A 237 6.73 -4.13 0.20
N ALA A 238 6.33 -3.84 -1.05
CA ALA A 238 5.67 -2.59 -1.37
C ALA A 238 4.28 -2.47 -0.71
N ASP A 239 3.51 -3.57 -0.66
CA ASP A 239 2.19 -3.60 -0.03
C ASP A 239 2.26 -3.43 1.49
N ALA A 240 3.28 -3.99 2.15
CA ALA A 240 3.56 -3.71 3.55
C ALA A 240 3.83 -2.22 3.80
N GLY A 241 4.57 -1.57 2.89
CA GLY A 241 4.82 -0.13 2.94
C GLY A 241 3.55 0.71 2.78
N ARG A 242 2.69 0.34 1.85
CA ARG A 242 1.39 0.98 1.61
C ARG A 242 0.48 0.91 2.83
N LEU A 243 0.55 -0.20 3.54
CA LEU A 243 -0.21 -0.43 4.78
C LEU A 243 0.49 0.16 6.01
N SER A 244 1.64 0.82 5.86
CA SER A 244 2.41 1.34 7.00
C SER A 244 2.66 0.27 8.07
N ILE A 245 3.15 -0.91 7.65
CA ILE A 245 3.51 -1.99 8.55
C ILE A 245 5.04 -1.96 8.75
N PRO A 246 5.57 -1.84 9.98
CA PRO A 246 6.99 -2.03 10.24
C PRO A 246 7.41 -3.43 9.75
N PHE A 247 8.28 -3.49 8.75
CA PHE A 247 8.52 -4.73 8.02
C PHE A 247 10.00 -5.14 8.04
N THR A 248 10.25 -6.41 8.33
CA THR A 248 11.58 -7.02 8.29
C THR A 248 11.79 -7.72 6.97
N THR A 249 12.94 -7.48 6.31
CA THR A 249 13.34 -8.19 5.10
C THR A 249 14.85 -8.46 5.11
N GLY A 250 15.40 -9.03 4.03
CA GLY A 250 16.84 -9.27 3.98
C GLY A 250 17.30 -10.08 2.79
N LEU A 251 18.58 -10.40 2.81
CA LEU A 251 19.29 -11.18 1.80
C LEU A 251 19.74 -12.52 2.37
N LEU A 252 19.74 -13.57 1.54
CA LEU A 252 20.41 -14.83 1.81
C LEU A 252 21.65 -14.93 0.91
N VAL A 253 22.81 -14.86 1.52
CA VAL A 253 24.11 -14.74 0.84
C VAL A 253 24.73 -16.12 0.63
N GLY A 254 25.10 -16.46 -0.60
CA GLY A 254 25.80 -17.71 -0.94
C GLY A 254 24.91 -18.82 -1.47
N ILE A 255 23.69 -18.50 -1.91
CA ILE A 255 22.77 -19.47 -2.55
C ILE A 255 22.96 -19.60 -4.08
N GLY A 256 24.06 -19.03 -4.61
CA GLY A 256 24.40 -19.05 -6.03
C GLY A 256 24.14 -17.76 -6.78
N GLU A 257 23.78 -16.68 -6.10
CA GLU A 257 23.66 -15.33 -6.64
C GLU A 257 25.04 -14.73 -6.95
N THR A 258 25.10 -13.91 -7.99
CA THR A 258 26.29 -13.11 -8.32
C THR A 258 26.36 -11.84 -7.48
N LEU A 259 27.55 -11.19 -7.41
CA LEU A 259 27.70 -9.90 -6.73
C LEU A 259 26.80 -8.81 -7.35
N ALA A 260 26.56 -8.87 -8.66
CA ALA A 260 25.64 -7.95 -9.33
C ALA A 260 24.19 -8.19 -8.90
N GLU A 261 23.72 -9.44 -8.87
CA GLU A 261 22.37 -9.79 -8.40
C GLU A 261 22.17 -9.42 -6.91
N ARG A 262 23.21 -9.55 -6.10
CA ARG A 262 23.21 -9.14 -4.69
C ARG A 262 23.13 -7.62 -4.55
N ALA A 263 23.87 -6.88 -5.39
CA ALA A 263 23.80 -5.41 -5.45
C ALA A 263 22.39 -4.94 -5.90
N ASP A 264 21.84 -5.56 -6.95
CA ASP A 264 20.45 -5.28 -7.41
C ASP A 264 19.43 -5.49 -6.28
N THR A 265 19.58 -6.55 -5.50
CA THR A 265 18.71 -6.85 -4.35
C THR A 265 18.76 -5.74 -3.30
N LEU A 266 19.95 -5.25 -2.94
CA LEU A 266 20.11 -4.14 -1.99
C LEU A 266 19.47 -2.84 -2.50
N HIS A 267 19.67 -2.53 -3.78
CA HIS A 267 19.09 -1.34 -4.39
C HIS A 267 17.57 -1.43 -4.53
N ALA A 268 17.03 -2.63 -4.78
CA ALA A 268 15.60 -2.87 -4.78
C ALA A 268 14.97 -2.63 -3.39
N ILE A 269 15.58 -3.18 -2.32
CA ILE A 269 15.16 -2.93 -0.92
C ILE A 269 15.21 -1.43 -0.62
N ARG A 270 16.32 -0.77 -0.97
CA ARG A 270 16.49 0.67 -0.76
C ARG A 270 15.42 1.49 -1.50
N LYS A 271 15.10 1.13 -2.74
CA LYS A 271 14.07 1.81 -3.54
C LYS A 271 12.70 1.76 -2.84
N VAL A 272 12.28 0.58 -2.42
CA VAL A 272 11.00 0.38 -1.71
C VAL A 272 11.00 1.12 -0.36
N HIS A 273 12.08 1.04 0.41
CA HIS A 273 12.18 1.77 1.68
C HIS A 273 12.15 3.28 1.49
N LYS A 274 12.80 3.82 0.45
CA LYS A 274 12.79 5.26 0.16
C LYS A 274 11.38 5.77 -0.16
N GLU A 275 10.55 4.94 -0.76
CA GLU A 275 9.18 5.29 -1.11
C GLU A 275 8.24 5.32 0.11
N PHE A 276 8.33 4.33 0.99
CA PHE A 276 7.36 4.13 2.07
C PHE A 276 7.93 4.32 3.49
N GLY A 277 9.23 4.19 3.70
CA GLY A 277 9.87 4.32 5.01
C GLY A 277 9.60 3.18 6.02
N HIS A 278 9.04 2.06 5.58
CA HIS A 278 8.49 0.99 6.43
C HIS A 278 9.44 -0.15 6.75
N ILE A 279 10.53 -0.32 5.98
CA ILE A 279 11.49 -1.39 6.27
C ILE A 279 12.27 -1.00 7.52
N GLN A 280 11.99 -1.70 8.60
CA GLN A 280 12.56 -1.40 9.92
C GLN A 280 13.95 -1.97 10.11
N GLU A 281 14.25 -3.10 9.45
CA GLU A 281 15.56 -3.78 9.53
C GLU A 281 15.80 -4.63 8.29
N VAL A 282 17.06 -4.78 7.93
CA VAL A 282 17.51 -5.64 6.83
C VAL A 282 18.48 -6.69 7.36
N ILE A 283 18.07 -7.95 7.26
CA ILE A 283 18.85 -9.12 7.67
C ILE A 283 19.82 -9.48 6.55
N VAL A 284 21.09 -9.57 6.86
CA VAL A 284 22.08 -10.20 5.99
C VAL A 284 22.39 -11.57 6.60
N GLN A 285 21.87 -12.62 5.95
CA GLN A 285 22.03 -14.00 6.43
C GLN A 285 22.99 -14.76 5.52
N ASN A 286 23.96 -15.44 6.11
CA ASN A 286 24.90 -16.29 5.40
C ASN A 286 24.32 -17.71 5.20
N PHE A 287 24.42 -18.22 3.98
CA PHE A 287 24.05 -19.60 3.68
C PHE A 287 24.99 -20.58 4.42
N ARG A 288 24.37 -21.61 4.98
CA ARG A 288 25.04 -22.77 5.55
C ARG A 288 24.50 -24.03 4.87
N ALA A 289 25.40 -24.87 4.35
CA ALA A 289 25.02 -26.14 3.75
C ALA A 289 24.42 -27.08 4.81
N LYS A 290 23.35 -27.78 4.43
CA LYS A 290 22.60 -28.66 5.33
C LYS A 290 22.42 -30.03 4.72
N GLU A 291 22.61 -31.05 5.54
CA GLU A 291 22.33 -32.42 5.15
C GLU A 291 20.86 -32.57 4.69
N HIS A 292 20.66 -33.51 3.80
CA HIS A 292 19.31 -33.81 3.24
C HIS A 292 18.66 -32.69 2.40
N THR A 293 19.42 -31.68 1.99
CA THR A 293 18.95 -30.66 1.03
C THR A 293 19.61 -30.84 -0.33
N ALA A 294 19.00 -30.31 -1.39
CA ALA A 294 19.58 -30.33 -2.72
C ALA A 294 20.91 -29.53 -2.80
N MET A 295 21.16 -28.63 -1.84
CA MET A 295 22.35 -27.80 -1.74
C MET A 295 23.36 -28.32 -0.69
N ALA A 296 23.24 -29.56 -0.21
CA ALA A 296 24.15 -30.12 0.79
C ALA A 296 25.64 -30.12 0.39
N ALA A 297 25.93 -30.18 -0.91
CA ALA A 297 27.31 -30.17 -1.45
C ALA A 297 27.80 -28.74 -1.80
N VAL A 298 26.96 -27.69 -1.65
CA VAL A 298 27.36 -26.30 -1.90
C VAL A 298 28.18 -25.81 -0.71
N PRO A 299 29.35 -25.18 -0.91
CA PRO A 299 30.14 -24.67 0.19
C PRO A 299 29.39 -23.61 1.01
N ASP A 300 29.68 -23.57 2.31
CA ASP A 300 29.25 -22.46 3.17
C ASP A 300 29.76 -21.12 2.64
N THR A 301 28.99 -20.05 2.87
CA THR A 301 29.45 -18.71 2.54
C THR A 301 30.74 -18.37 3.27
N GLY A 302 31.77 -17.97 2.54
CA GLY A 302 33.05 -17.53 3.12
C GLY A 302 32.86 -16.26 3.96
N PHE A 303 33.49 -16.18 5.13
CA PHE A 303 33.29 -15.09 6.07
C PHE A 303 33.65 -13.71 5.50
N GLU A 304 34.76 -13.58 4.73
CA GLU A 304 35.12 -12.28 4.11
C GLU A 304 34.07 -11.81 3.08
N ASP A 305 33.46 -12.76 2.35
CA ASP A 305 32.38 -12.42 1.41
C ASP A 305 31.10 -11.95 2.13
N PHE A 306 30.75 -12.64 3.20
CA PHE A 306 29.66 -12.26 4.09
C PHE A 306 29.91 -10.88 4.73
N LEU A 307 31.09 -10.67 5.31
CA LEU A 307 31.48 -9.43 5.97
C LEU A 307 31.47 -8.23 4.99
N ALA A 308 31.97 -8.42 3.76
CA ALA A 308 31.91 -7.41 2.71
C ALA A 308 30.47 -7.04 2.36
N THR A 309 29.57 -8.05 2.28
CA THR A 309 28.16 -7.82 2.00
C THR A 309 27.49 -7.03 3.12
N VAL A 310 27.75 -7.36 4.38
CA VAL A 310 27.25 -6.61 5.55
C VAL A 310 27.69 -5.15 5.50
N ALA A 311 28.99 -4.90 5.28
CA ALA A 311 29.51 -3.54 5.20
C ALA A 311 28.89 -2.73 4.05
N VAL A 312 28.75 -3.34 2.88
CA VAL A 312 28.11 -2.70 1.71
C VAL A 312 26.63 -2.46 1.96
N THR A 313 25.93 -3.39 2.63
CA THR A 313 24.52 -3.20 3.02
C THR A 313 24.34 -1.93 3.84
N ARG A 314 25.20 -1.71 4.84
CA ARG A 314 25.20 -0.46 5.63
C ARG A 314 25.41 0.78 4.76
N LEU A 315 26.36 0.75 3.85
CA LEU A 315 26.69 1.89 2.99
C LEU A 315 25.54 2.22 2.01
N VAL A 316 24.89 1.20 1.45
CA VAL A 316 23.77 1.39 0.50
C VAL A 316 22.51 1.84 1.19
N LEU A 317 22.17 1.27 2.35
CA LEU A 317 20.93 1.57 3.07
C LEU A 317 21.03 2.79 3.99
N GLY A 318 22.25 3.20 4.32
CA GLY A 318 22.53 4.43 5.05
C GLY A 318 22.45 4.32 6.58
N PRO A 319 22.54 5.46 7.28
CA PRO A 319 22.77 5.50 8.73
C PRO A 319 21.57 5.13 9.59
N LYS A 320 20.34 5.29 9.07
CA LYS A 320 19.10 5.08 9.85
C LYS A 320 18.57 3.65 9.80
N MET A 321 18.91 2.89 8.75
CA MET A 321 18.49 1.50 8.59
C MET A 321 19.13 0.63 9.66
N ARG A 322 18.39 -0.32 10.24
CA ARG A 322 18.96 -1.36 11.08
C ARG A 322 19.49 -2.48 10.20
N VAL A 323 20.78 -2.80 10.36
CA VAL A 323 21.43 -3.92 9.66
C VAL A 323 21.64 -5.03 10.65
N GLN A 324 20.98 -6.15 10.39
CA GLN A 324 20.97 -7.32 11.25
C GLN A 324 21.84 -8.42 10.66
N ALA A 325 22.57 -9.12 11.54
CA ALA A 325 23.24 -10.39 11.23
C ALA A 325 22.93 -11.41 12.35
N PRO A 326 22.52 -12.67 12.01
CA PRO A 326 22.20 -13.68 13.01
C PRO A 326 23.46 -14.13 13.78
N PRO A 327 23.49 -14.00 15.12
CA PRO A 327 24.70 -14.28 15.91
C PRO A 327 24.97 -15.78 16.08
N ASN A 328 23.97 -16.65 15.89
CA ASN A 328 24.13 -18.10 16.00
C ASN A 328 24.80 -18.74 14.78
N LEU A 329 24.91 -18.03 13.66
CA LEU A 329 25.49 -18.54 12.42
C LEU A 329 27.00 -18.23 12.27
N VAL A 330 27.58 -17.59 13.27
CA VAL A 330 28.96 -17.08 13.26
C VAL A 330 29.66 -17.34 14.62
N SER A 331 30.99 -17.22 14.68
CA SER A 331 31.76 -17.31 15.94
C SER A 331 31.73 -15.98 16.72
N ALA A 332 32.23 -15.99 17.96
CA ALA A 332 32.36 -14.80 18.79
C ALA A 332 33.26 -13.72 18.15
N GLU A 333 34.39 -14.15 17.57
CA GLU A 333 35.32 -13.26 16.85
C GLU A 333 34.66 -12.69 15.59
N GLU A 334 33.91 -13.51 14.89
CA GLU A 334 33.12 -13.06 13.72
C GLU A 334 32.02 -12.06 14.11
N CYS A 335 31.38 -12.22 15.28
CA CYS A 335 30.44 -11.22 15.83
C CYS A 335 31.12 -9.86 16.04
N LEU A 336 32.32 -9.82 16.59
CA LEU A 336 33.10 -8.57 16.74
C LEU A 336 33.40 -7.93 15.39
N ALA A 337 33.75 -8.70 14.40
CA ALA A 337 34.02 -8.22 13.05
C ALA A 337 32.73 -7.67 12.39
N LEU A 338 31.56 -8.30 12.61
CA LEU A 338 30.26 -7.85 12.11
C LEU A 338 29.85 -6.50 12.70
N ILE A 339 30.07 -6.28 14.00
CA ILE A 339 29.90 -4.95 14.60
C ILE A 339 30.83 -3.94 13.93
N GLY A 340 32.10 -4.32 13.71
CA GLY A 340 33.10 -3.53 12.98
C GLY A 340 32.70 -3.23 11.53
N ALA A 341 31.82 -4.02 10.93
CA ALA A 341 31.29 -3.85 9.58
C ALA A 341 29.93 -3.11 9.54
N GLY A 342 29.45 -2.59 10.69
CA GLY A 342 28.27 -1.72 10.71
C GLY A 342 26.95 -2.41 11.10
N VAL A 343 26.99 -3.63 11.67
CA VAL A 343 25.82 -4.25 12.33
C VAL A 343 25.44 -3.43 13.56
N ASP A 344 24.14 -3.24 13.78
CA ASP A 344 23.55 -2.58 14.93
C ASP A 344 22.31 -3.30 15.49
N ASP A 345 22.01 -4.50 14.96
CA ASP A 345 20.95 -5.36 15.50
C ASP A 345 21.35 -6.84 15.37
N TRP A 346 21.14 -7.62 16.42
CA TRP A 346 21.37 -9.07 16.43
C TRP A 346 20.13 -9.87 16.05
N GLY A 347 18.99 -9.19 15.90
CA GLY A 347 17.72 -9.84 15.60
C GLY A 347 17.14 -10.62 16.76
N GLY A 348 16.51 -11.74 16.45
CA GLY A 348 15.89 -12.59 17.44
C GLY A 348 16.84 -13.52 18.17
N VAL A 349 16.80 -13.54 19.49
CA VAL A 349 17.48 -14.52 20.33
C VAL A 349 16.47 -15.18 21.24
N SER A 350 16.41 -16.51 21.24
CA SER A 350 15.46 -17.25 22.07
C SER A 350 16.14 -17.98 23.21
N PRO A 351 15.70 -17.80 24.45
CA PRO A 351 16.14 -18.60 25.58
C PRO A 351 15.45 -19.98 25.66
N LEU A 352 14.40 -20.22 24.87
CA LEU A 352 13.54 -21.40 24.98
C LEU A 352 13.53 -22.26 23.73
N THR A 353 13.38 -21.66 22.55
CA THR A 353 13.16 -22.38 21.29
C THR A 353 14.42 -22.37 20.44
N PRO A 354 14.72 -23.44 19.70
CA PRO A 354 15.83 -23.44 18.77
C PRO A 354 15.58 -22.50 17.57
N ASP A 355 16.61 -22.24 16.80
CA ASP A 355 16.45 -21.76 15.43
C ASP A 355 15.90 -22.91 14.58
N HIS A 356 14.62 -22.85 14.21
CA HIS A 356 13.97 -23.92 13.44
C HIS A 356 14.49 -24.04 12.00
N VAL A 357 15.16 -23.01 11.49
CA VAL A 357 15.80 -23.04 10.17
C VAL A 357 17.22 -23.61 10.26
N ASN A 358 17.94 -23.34 11.36
CA ASN A 358 19.30 -23.82 11.61
C ASN A 358 19.40 -24.50 12.99
N PRO A 359 18.68 -25.62 13.20
CA PRO A 359 18.56 -26.24 14.52
C PRO A 359 19.89 -26.77 15.08
N GLU A 360 20.88 -26.96 14.23
CA GLU A 360 22.25 -27.35 14.60
C GLU A 360 23.10 -26.19 15.14
N ARG A 361 22.59 -24.97 15.10
CA ARG A 361 23.24 -23.73 15.55
C ARG A 361 22.46 -23.10 16.71
N PRO A 362 22.81 -23.44 17.97
CA PRO A 362 22.14 -22.89 19.14
C PRO A 362 22.37 -21.37 19.26
N TRP A 363 21.38 -20.67 19.84
CA TRP A 363 21.54 -19.26 20.17
C TRP A 363 22.64 -19.06 21.21
N PRO A 364 23.46 -17.99 21.10
CA PRO A 364 24.38 -17.62 22.16
C PRO A 364 23.65 -17.26 23.44
N ALA A 365 24.22 -17.48 24.60
CA ALA A 365 23.70 -16.95 25.83
C ALA A 365 23.68 -15.41 25.77
N LEU A 366 22.66 -14.77 26.35
CA LEU A 366 22.53 -13.30 26.32
C LEU A 366 23.69 -12.58 27.00
N ASP A 367 24.22 -13.17 28.08
CA ASP A 367 25.39 -12.62 28.79
C ASP A 367 26.65 -12.66 27.91
N ASP A 368 26.86 -13.74 27.16
CA ASP A 368 27.99 -13.85 26.21
C ASP A 368 27.85 -12.82 25.09
N LEU A 369 26.61 -12.66 24.53
CA LEU A 369 26.35 -11.70 23.49
C LEU A 369 26.53 -10.26 24.00
N ALA A 370 26.15 -10.00 25.27
CA ALA A 370 26.36 -8.70 25.91
C ALA A 370 27.87 -8.43 26.10
N ALA A 371 28.66 -9.44 26.54
CA ALA A 371 30.08 -9.30 26.68
C ALA A 371 30.81 -8.99 25.36
N ILE A 372 30.45 -9.72 24.27
CA ILE A 372 30.93 -9.45 22.90
C ILE A 372 30.60 -8.02 22.47
N THR A 373 29.35 -7.61 22.66
CA THR A 373 28.89 -6.27 22.29
C THR A 373 29.64 -5.18 23.07
N GLN A 374 29.88 -5.39 24.37
CA GLN A 374 30.64 -4.47 25.21
C GLN A 374 32.12 -4.40 24.82
N GLN A 375 32.71 -5.53 24.46
CA GLN A 375 34.10 -5.59 23.95
C GLN A 375 34.25 -4.74 22.66
N ALA A 376 33.21 -4.68 21.83
CA ALA A 376 33.22 -3.84 20.65
C ALA A 376 32.94 -2.36 20.96
N GLY A 377 32.65 -1.98 22.22
CA GLY A 377 32.41 -0.59 22.65
C GLY A 377 30.96 -0.14 22.65
N TYR A 378 29.99 -1.06 22.53
CA TYR A 378 28.55 -0.80 22.49
C TYR A 378 27.83 -1.43 23.69
N ASP A 379 26.60 -1.02 23.94
CA ASP A 379 25.71 -1.66 24.91
C ASP A 379 24.69 -2.54 24.17
N LEU A 380 24.47 -3.75 24.68
CA LEU A 380 23.40 -4.63 24.22
C LEU A 380 22.08 -4.16 24.80
N VAL A 381 21.07 -3.86 23.95
CA VAL A 381 19.78 -3.31 24.37
C VAL A 381 18.63 -4.13 23.82
N GLN A 382 17.70 -4.54 24.68
CA GLN A 382 16.50 -5.24 24.25
C GLN A 382 15.52 -4.28 23.57
N ARG A 383 15.04 -4.64 22.37
CA ARG A 383 13.93 -3.98 21.68
C ARG A 383 12.68 -4.83 21.65
N LEU A 384 11.57 -4.22 21.26
CA LEU A 384 10.34 -4.92 20.93
C LEU A 384 10.40 -5.48 19.49
N THR A 385 9.32 -6.10 19.04
CA THR A 385 9.19 -6.61 17.67
C THR A 385 9.22 -5.50 16.62
N ALA A 386 8.65 -4.32 16.93
CA ALA A 386 8.85 -3.11 16.15
C ALA A 386 10.06 -2.32 16.69
N GLN A 387 10.87 -1.75 15.78
CA GLN A 387 12.01 -0.91 16.15
C GLN A 387 11.55 0.38 16.85
N PRO A 388 12.36 0.95 17.77
CA PRO A 388 11.99 2.10 18.60
C PRO A 388 11.43 3.29 17.83
N ASP A 389 11.92 3.57 16.64
CA ASP A 389 11.44 4.70 15.82
C ASP A 389 9.96 4.53 15.41
N TYR A 390 9.52 3.32 15.13
CA TYR A 390 8.14 2.98 14.80
C TYR A 390 7.24 2.92 16.04
N VAL A 391 7.78 2.45 17.17
CA VAL A 391 7.07 2.45 18.47
C VAL A 391 6.75 3.88 18.89
N LEU A 392 7.70 4.79 18.82
CA LEU A 392 7.52 6.20 19.21
C LEU A 392 6.62 6.97 18.23
N ALA A 393 6.69 6.66 16.92
CA ALA A 393 5.79 7.22 15.92
C ALA A 393 4.36 6.67 16.01
N GLY A 394 4.14 5.57 16.71
CA GLY A 394 2.89 4.98 17.17
C GLY A 394 1.77 4.99 16.13
N ALA A 395 0.96 6.04 16.14
CA ALA A 395 -0.28 6.12 15.34
C ALA A 395 -0.09 5.97 13.83
N ALA A 396 1.08 6.30 13.30
CA ALA A 396 1.35 6.18 11.86
C ALA A 396 1.63 4.73 11.43
N TRP A 397 2.10 3.88 12.34
CA TRP A 397 2.64 2.56 12.02
C TRP A 397 1.94 1.41 12.72
N ILE A 398 1.54 1.59 13.98
CA ILE A 398 0.99 0.53 14.83
C ILE A 398 -0.53 0.70 14.92
N ASP A 399 -1.25 -0.37 14.56
CA ASP A 399 -2.71 -0.37 14.60
C ASP A 399 -3.24 -0.01 16.00
N PRO A 400 -4.30 0.81 16.12
CA PRO A 400 -4.87 1.21 17.41
C PRO A 400 -5.20 0.04 18.34
N ARG A 401 -5.59 -1.11 17.79
CA ARG A 401 -6.01 -2.30 18.56
C ARG A 401 -4.85 -3.03 19.24
N VAL A 402 -3.65 -2.98 18.65
CA VAL A 402 -2.46 -3.62 19.23
C VAL A 402 -1.56 -2.61 19.95
N ARG A 403 -1.83 -1.31 19.82
CA ARG A 403 -1.06 -0.24 20.44
C ARG A 403 -1.01 -0.33 21.97
N PRO A 404 -2.12 -0.65 22.72
CA PRO A 404 -2.06 -0.84 24.17
C PRO A 404 -1.09 -1.94 24.60
N HIS A 405 -1.01 -3.04 23.83
CA HIS A 405 -0.09 -4.14 24.08
C HIS A 405 1.37 -3.71 23.89
N VAL A 406 1.65 -2.94 22.85
CA VAL A 406 3.00 -2.36 22.64
C VAL A 406 3.35 -1.38 23.76
N ALA A 407 2.44 -0.47 24.14
CA ALA A 407 2.67 0.52 25.18
C ALA A 407 2.92 -0.12 26.57
N ALA A 408 2.33 -1.27 26.85
CA ALA A 408 2.56 -2.01 28.09
C ALA A 408 4.02 -2.47 28.24
N LEU A 409 4.72 -2.72 27.12
CA LEU A 409 6.07 -3.27 27.07
C LEU A 409 7.13 -2.25 26.63
N ALA A 410 6.73 -1.12 26.05
CA ALA A 410 7.63 -0.08 25.55
C ALA A 410 7.95 0.96 26.63
N ASP A 411 9.20 1.40 26.67
CA ASP A 411 9.58 2.63 27.34
C ASP A 411 9.07 3.84 26.54
N PRO A 412 8.28 4.75 27.13
CA PRO A 412 7.60 5.80 26.37
C PRO A 412 8.54 6.87 25.80
N ASP A 413 9.74 7.02 26.37
CA ASP A 413 10.70 8.05 25.96
C ASP A 413 11.68 7.54 24.91
N SER A 414 12.12 6.30 25.05
CA SER A 414 13.15 5.71 24.19
C SER A 414 12.61 4.74 23.14
N GLY A 415 11.42 4.14 23.36
CA GLY A 415 10.85 3.07 22.54
C GLY A 415 11.50 1.69 22.74
N TRP A 416 12.49 1.55 23.63
CA TRP A 416 13.08 0.26 23.98
C TRP A 416 12.13 -0.61 24.80
N ALA A 417 12.45 -1.91 24.89
CA ALA A 417 11.71 -2.81 25.76
C ALA A 417 11.93 -2.44 27.24
N ARG A 418 10.85 -2.38 28.01
CA ARG A 418 10.91 -2.24 29.47
C ARG A 418 11.29 -3.57 30.13
N ASP A 419 11.94 -3.50 31.27
CA ASP A 419 12.23 -4.70 32.10
C ASP A 419 10.97 -5.06 32.93
N VAL A 420 9.93 -5.54 32.24
CA VAL A 420 8.68 -6.00 32.82
C VAL A 420 8.26 -7.30 32.14
N ASN A 421 7.61 -8.21 32.84
CA ASN A 421 7.06 -9.39 32.20
C ASN A 421 5.81 -9.01 31.40
N PRO A 422 5.60 -9.60 30.21
CA PRO A 422 4.38 -9.40 29.46
C PRO A 422 3.17 -9.97 30.22
N VAL A 423 2.04 -9.28 30.13
CA VAL A 423 0.76 -9.70 30.70
C VAL A 423 -0.31 -9.58 29.64
N GLY A 424 -1.13 -10.59 29.53
CA GLY A 424 -2.23 -10.60 28.57
C GLY A 424 -3.20 -9.44 28.74
N LEU A 425 -3.56 -8.83 27.64
CA LEU A 425 -4.55 -7.75 27.59
C LEU A 425 -5.64 -8.14 26.58
N ALA A 426 -6.89 -7.82 26.87
CA ALA A 426 -7.99 -8.05 25.97
C ALA A 426 -7.78 -7.37 24.61
N TRP A 427 -8.13 -8.06 23.55
CA TRP A 427 -8.11 -7.56 22.19
C TRP A 427 -9.54 -7.57 21.63
N GLN A 428 -9.97 -6.49 20.97
CA GLN A 428 -11.31 -6.40 20.41
C GLN A 428 -11.28 -6.55 18.90
N GLU A 429 -12.11 -7.49 18.40
CA GLU A 429 -12.40 -7.60 16.97
C GLU A 429 -13.07 -6.30 16.50
N PRO A 430 -12.72 -5.75 15.34
CA PRO A 430 -13.47 -4.64 14.76
C PRO A 430 -14.88 -5.10 14.40
N ASP A 431 -15.86 -4.23 14.65
CA ASP A 431 -17.30 -4.52 14.43
C ASP A 431 -17.66 -4.80 12.96
N GLU A 432 -16.78 -4.47 12.01
CA GLU A 432 -16.94 -4.76 10.59
C GLU A 432 -15.69 -5.42 9.98
N VAL A 433 -15.87 -6.60 9.42
CA VAL A 433 -14.87 -7.21 8.52
C VAL A 433 -14.90 -6.44 7.20
N GLN A 434 -13.95 -5.55 6.99
CA GLN A 434 -13.78 -4.89 5.69
C GLN A 434 -13.42 -5.95 4.65
N SER A 435 -14.32 -6.19 3.71
CA SER A 435 -13.99 -6.92 2.49
C SER A 435 -13.07 -6.01 1.67
N ALA A 436 -11.78 -6.30 1.69
CA ALA A 436 -10.82 -5.53 0.94
C ALA A 436 -10.66 -6.18 -0.44
N GLY A 437 -11.17 -5.57 -1.49
CA GLY A 437 -10.85 -5.81 -2.90
C GLY A 437 -10.34 -7.19 -3.34
N ARG A 438 -9.91 -7.30 -4.57
CA ARG A 438 -9.44 -8.58 -5.16
C ARG A 438 -8.34 -9.24 -4.34
N ILE A 439 -8.55 -10.52 -4.01
CA ILE A 439 -7.64 -11.36 -3.20
C ILE A 439 -6.65 -12.14 -4.10
N ASP A 440 -6.95 -12.27 -5.41
CA ASP A 440 -6.33 -13.16 -6.39
C ASP A 440 -4.96 -12.70 -6.93
N LEU A 441 -4.09 -12.22 -6.07
CA LEU A 441 -2.75 -11.79 -6.44
C LEU A 441 -1.67 -12.87 -6.27
N HIS A 442 -2.08 -14.08 -5.88
CA HIS A 442 -1.17 -15.20 -5.71
C HIS A 442 -0.92 -15.93 -7.01
N THR A 443 0.31 -16.39 -7.18
CA THR A 443 0.67 -17.33 -8.22
C THR A 443 0.09 -18.69 -7.87
N ALA A 444 -0.78 -19.26 -8.72
CA ALA A 444 -1.22 -20.66 -8.58
C ALA A 444 -0.06 -21.60 -8.91
N ILE A 445 -0.13 -22.81 -8.38
CA ILE A 445 0.77 -23.90 -8.75
C ILE A 445 -0.02 -24.95 -9.55
N ASP A 446 0.61 -25.49 -10.60
CA ASP A 446 0.03 -26.60 -11.35
C ASP A 446 0.21 -27.95 -10.60
N VAL A 447 -0.34 -29.01 -11.16
CA VAL A 447 -0.26 -30.36 -10.58
C VAL A 447 1.17 -30.90 -10.44
N ASP A 448 2.12 -30.31 -11.16
CA ASP A 448 3.54 -30.65 -11.12
C ASP A 448 4.32 -29.78 -10.12
N GLY A 449 3.64 -28.85 -9.41
CA GLY A 449 4.23 -27.92 -8.46
C GLY A 449 4.98 -26.77 -9.11
N ARG A 450 4.67 -26.42 -10.37
CA ARG A 450 5.24 -25.26 -11.07
C ARG A 450 4.39 -24.04 -10.87
N ALA A 451 5.05 -22.89 -10.72
CA ALA A 451 4.35 -21.62 -10.64
C ALA A 451 3.60 -21.32 -11.95
N THR A 452 2.28 -21.17 -11.84
CA THR A 452 1.45 -20.64 -12.91
C THR A 452 1.01 -19.24 -12.51
N ASP A 453 1.16 -18.27 -13.41
CA ASP A 453 0.70 -16.90 -13.12
C ASP A 453 -0.83 -16.86 -13.23
N THR A 454 -1.52 -16.82 -12.09
CA THR A 454 -2.98 -16.63 -12.04
C THR A 454 -3.42 -15.27 -12.56
N ARG A 455 -2.47 -14.36 -12.82
CA ARG A 455 -2.74 -13.03 -13.37
C ARG A 455 -2.88 -13.03 -14.90
N SER A 456 -2.91 -14.19 -15.55
CA SER A 456 -3.17 -14.30 -17.01
C SER A 456 -4.52 -13.68 -17.39
N ASP A 457 -5.51 -13.72 -16.50
CA ASP A 457 -6.81 -13.07 -16.70
C ASP A 457 -6.72 -11.53 -16.57
N LEU A 458 -5.82 -10.99 -15.73
CA LEU A 458 -5.56 -9.55 -15.66
C LEU A 458 -5.03 -9.01 -16.98
N GLY A 459 -4.15 -9.74 -17.67
CA GLY A 459 -3.69 -9.40 -19.02
C GLY A 459 -4.83 -9.35 -20.02
N SER A 460 -5.78 -10.28 -19.96
CA SER A 460 -6.95 -10.29 -20.86
C SER A 460 -7.93 -9.16 -20.57
N ALA A 461 -8.12 -8.80 -19.30
CA ALA A 461 -9.03 -7.73 -18.87
C ALA A 461 -8.45 -6.33 -19.10
N PHE A 462 -7.17 -6.12 -18.81
CA PHE A 462 -6.55 -4.80 -18.75
C PHE A 462 -5.54 -4.54 -19.87
N GLY A 463 -5.08 -5.56 -20.59
CA GLY A 463 -4.07 -5.49 -21.64
C GLY A 463 -2.65 -5.79 -21.12
N ASP A 464 -1.66 -5.64 -22.02
CA ASP A 464 -0.25 -5.90 -21.72
C ASP A 464 0.34 -4.82 -20.79
N TRP A 465 0.64 -5.20 -19.55
CA TRP A 465 1.18 -4.31 -18.54
C TRP A 465 2.59 -3.76 -18.86
N GLU A 466 3.39 -4.46 -19.65
CA GLU A 466 4.71 -3.98 -20.05
C GLU A 466 4.57 -2.80 -21.01
N SER A 467 3.74 -2.95 -22.04
CA SER A 467 3.40 -1.88 -22.97
C SER A 467 2.74 -0.68 -22.28
N ILE A 468 1.89 -0.92 -21.28
CA ILE A 468 1.26 0.15 -20.50
C ILE A 468 2.31 0.94 -19.69
N ARG A 469 3.27 0.26 -19.06
CA ARG A 469 4.37 0.92 -18.32
C ARG A 469 5.27 1.74 -19.25
N GLU A 470 5.54 1.26 -20.46
CA GLU A 470 6.28 2.03 -21.47
C GLU A 470 5.53 3.32 -21.83
N GLN A 471 4.22 3.23 -22.10
CA GLN A 471 3.40 4.42 -22.39
C GLN A 471 3.38 5.42 -21.20
N ILE A 472 3.33 4.96 -19.97
CA ILE A 472 3.39 5.80 -18.76
C ILE A 472 4.75 6.51 -18.66
N ASN A 473 5.83 5.79 -18.89
CA ASN A 473 7.18 6.36 -18.88
C ASN A 473 7.37 7.41 -19.98
N ASP A 474 6.83 7.17 -21.17
CA ASP A 474 6.84 8.14 -22.28
C ASP A 474 6.04 9.40 -21.95
N LEU A 475 4.87 9.25 -21.32
CA LEU A 475 4.07 10.39 -20.85
C LEU A 475 4.81 11.21 -19.78
N ALA A 476 5.46 10.53 -18.83
CA ALA A 476 6.25 11.19 -17.80
C ALA A 476 7.47 11.93 -18.39
N ALA A 477 8.12 11.37 -19.40
CA ALA A 477 9.25 11.99 -20.06
C ALA A 477 8.88 13.25 -20.88
N ARG A 478 7.62 13.37 -21.32
CA ARG A 478 7.10 14.54 -22.06
C ARG A 478 6.62 15.67 -21.14
N ALA A 479 6.54 15.46 -19.83
CA ALA A 479 6.13 16.51 -18.89
C ALA A 479 7.16 17.64 -18.90
N PRO A 480 6.75 18.91 -19.03
CA PRO A 480 7.68 20.03 -19.01
C PRO A 480 8.37 20.12 -17.65
N GLU A 481 9.68 20.06 -17.64
CA GLU A 481 10.49 20.01 -16.42
C GLU A 481 10.53 21.33 -15.64
N ARG A 482 10.26 22.47 -16.25
CA ARG A 482 10.34 23.80 -15.61
C ARG A 482 9.26 24.75 -16.12
N VAL A 483 8.62 25.37 -15.15
CA VAL A 483 7.76 26.54 -15.37
C VAL A 483 8.62 27.78 -15.12
N ASP A 484 8.96 28.54 -16.17
CA ASP A 484 9.73 29.78 -16.05
C ASP A 484 8.91 30.95 -15.49
N THR A 485 7.66 30.71 -15.11
CA THR A 485 6.77 31.74 -14.57
C THR A 485 6.93 31.88 -13.07
N ASP A 486 7.23 33.07 -12.59
CA ASP A 486 7.33 33.41 -11.18
C ASP A 486 5.93 33.21 -10.49
N VAL A 487 5.85 32.34 -9.49
CA VAL A 487 4.61 32.07 -8.73
C VAL A 487 4.04 33.37 -8.12
N LEU A 488 4.86 34.28 -7.64
CA LEU A 488 4.42 35.58 -7.10
C LEU A 488 3.80 36.47 -8.16
N ALA A 489 4.31 36.42 -9.40
CA ALA A 489 3.69 37.13 -10.53
C ALA A 489 2.33 36.51 -10.90
N ALA A 490 2.26 35.17 -10.94
CA ALA A 490 1.01 34.43 -11.19
C ALA A 490 -0.04 34.71 -10.10
N LEU A 491 0.35 34.76 -8.82
CA LEU A 491 -0.53 35.14 -7.71
C LEU A 491 -1.10 36.54 -7.92
N ARG A 492 -0.27 37.54 -8.21
CA ARG A 492 -0.73 38.91 -8.50
C ARG A 492 -1.68 39.01 -9.70
N SER A 493 -1.49 38.16 -10.72
CA SER A 493 -2.44 38.06 -11.84
C SER A 493 -3.77 37.46 -11.38
N ALA A 494 -3.73 36.36 -10.60
CA ALA A 494 -4.91 35.69 -10.09
C ALA A 494 -5.70 36.53 -9.06
N GLU A 495 -5.04 37.38 -8.28
CA GLU A 495 -5.71 38.35 -7.39
C GLU A 495 -6.52 39.39 -8.17
N ARG A 496 -6.03 39.82 -9.35
CA ARG A 496 -6.71 40.81 -10.18
C ARG A 496 -7.82 40.22 -11.04
N ASP A 497 -7.56 39.08 -11.66
CA ASP A 497 -8.50 38.35 -12.50
C ASP A 497 -8.26 36.85 -12.39
N PRO A 498 -8.90 36.18 -11.41
CA PRO A 498 -8.67 34.75 -11.14
C PRO A 498 -8.89 33.87 -12.37
N ALA A 499 -9.94 34.18 -13.13
CA ALA A 499 -10.35 33.39 -14.29
C ALA A 499 -9.64 33.79 -15.59
N GLY A 500 -8.90 34.87 -15.62
CA GLY A 500 -8.21 35.40 -16.79
C GLY A 500 -6.72 35.06 -16.89
N CYS A 501 -6.15 34.31 -15.94
CA CYS A 501 -4.75 33.87 -15.99
C CYS A 501 -4.46 33.01 -17.23
N THR A 502 -3.23 33.07 -17.70
CA THR A 502 -2.70 32.17 -18.74
C THR A 502 -2.45 30.77 -18.20
N ASP A 503 -2.31 29.76 -19.09
CA ASP A 503 -1.97 28.39 -18.70
C ASP A 503 -0.63 28.31 -17.96
N ALA A 504 0.35 29.13 -18.36
CA ALA A 504 1.63 29.20 -17.68
C ALA A 504 1.51 29.73 -16.24
N GLU A 505 0.66 30.73 -16.02
CA GLU A 505 0.38 31.25 -14.67
C GLU A 505 -0.39 30.22 -13.82
N TYR A 506 -1.42 29.58 -14.38
CA TYR A 506 -2.12 28.48 -13.65
C TYR A 506 -1.19 27.32 -13.33
N LEU A 507 -0.30 26.97 -14.25
CA LEU A 507 0.68 25.91 -14.01
C LEU A 507 1.69 26.31 -12.91
N ALA A 508 2.10 27.59 -12.87
CA ALA A 508 2.94 28.10 -11.79
C ALA A 508 2.23 28.00 -10.42
N LEU A 509 0.95 28.38 -10.35
CA LEU A 509 0.14 28.21 -9.14
C LEU A 509 -0.04 26.73 -8.76
N ALA A 510 -0.27 25.87 -9.73
CA ALA A 510 -0.46 24.43 -9.53
C ALA A 510 0.83 23.72 -9.06
N THR A 511 2.01 24.27 -9.36
CA THR A 511 3.32 23.72 -8.95
C THR A 511 3.92 24.41 -7.72
N ALA A 512 3.23 25.41 -7.15
CA ALA A 512 3.68 26.12 -5.95
C ALA A 512 3.94 25.16 -4.77
N ASP A 513 4.91 25.46 -3.93
CA ASP A 513 5.25 24.66 -2.75
C ASP A 513 5.59 25.56 -1.55
N GLY A 514 5.62 24.98 -0.33
CA GLY A 514 5.95 25.70 0.90
C GLY A 514 5.10 26.97 1.08
N PRO A 515 5.72 28.11 1.46
CA PRO A 515 5.01 29.39 1.69
C PRO A 515 4.25 29.91 0.47
N ALA A 516 4.72 29.59 -0.76
CA ALA A 516 4.02 29.97 -1.99
C ALA A 516 2.70 29.21 -2.11
N MET A 517 2.67 27.92 -1.74
CA MET A 517 1.42 27.12 -1.69
C MET A 517 0.45 27.67 -0.63
N ASP A 518 0.96 28.14 0.49
CA ASP A 518 0.13 28.78 1.54
C ASP A 518 -0.54 30.04 1.01
N ALA A 519 0.18 30.85 0.24
CA ALA A 519 -0.36 32.05 -0.39
C ALA A 519 -1.44 31.73 -1.45
N VAL A 520 -1.21 30.68 -2.27
CA VAL A 520 -2.20 30.20 -3.25
C VAL A 520 -3.48 29.71 -2.55
N ALA A 521 -3.36 28.97 -1.45
CA ALA A 521 -4.48 28.48 -0.67
C ALA A 521 -5.25 29.64 0.01
N ALA A 522 -4.55 30.64 0.51
CA ALA A 522 -5.15 31.83 1.12
C ALA A 522 -5.94 32.66 0.11
N LEU A 523 -5.41 32.83 -1.12
CA LEU A 523 -6.13 33.49 -2.21
C LEU A 523 -7.39 32.68 -2.56
N ALA A 524 -7.30 31.38 -2.71
CA ALA A 524 -8.43 30.51 -2.99
C ALA A 524 -9.52 30.59 -1.90
N ASP A 525 -9.14 30.65 -0.62
CA ASP A 525 -10.09 30.82 0.48
C ASP A 525 -10.76 32.19 0.47
N SER A 526 -10.06 33.26 0.11
CA SER A 526 -10.66 34.59 -0.08
C SER A 526 -11.71 34.55 -1.21
N LEU A 527 -11.36 33.98 -2.36
CA LEU A 527 -12.28 33.82 -3.48
C LEU A 527 -13.49 32.93 -3.14
N ARG A 528 -13.29 31.92 -2.29
CA ARG A 528 -14.40 31.12 -1.78
C ARG A 528 -15.37 31.97 -0.96
N ARG A 529 -14.86 32.80 -0.02
CA ARG A 529 -15.72 33.69 0.78
C ARG A 529 -16.51 34.63 -0.10
N ASP A 530 -15.89 35.19 -1.11
CA ASP A 530 -16.57 36.10 -2.04
C ASP A 530 -17.64 35.39 -2.87
N ALA A 531 -17.44 34.14 -3.25
CA ALA A 531 -18.37 33.39 -4.11
C ALA A 531 -19.54 32.77 -3.36
N VAL A 532 -19.34 32.22 -2.16
CA VAL A 532 -20.29 31.35 -1.43
C VAL A 532 -20.43 31.64 0.07
N GLY A 533 -19.70 32.65 0.58
CA GLY A 533 -19.72 32.98 2.03
C GLY A 533 -18.99 31.92 2.87
N ASP A 534 -19.29 31.88 4.18
CA ASP A 534 -18.61 31.01 5.16
C ASP A 534 -19.31 29.66 5.38
N ASP A 535 -20.49 29.48 4.84
CA ASP A 535 -21.23 28.20 4.99
C ASP A 535 -20.41 27.03 4.38
N VAL A 536 -20.38 25.89 5.09
CA VAL A 536 -19.95 24.61 4.57
C VAL A 536 -21.19 23.79 4.27
N THR A 537 -21.38 23.42 3.02
CA THR A 537 -22.59 22.72 2.60
C THR A 537 -22.41 21.20 2.58
N TYR A 538 -23.51 20.47 2.76
CA TYR A 538 -23.56 19.01 2.62
C TYR A 538 -24.96 18.56 2.17
N VAL A 539 -25.06 17.38 1.55
CA VAL A 539 -26.33 16.76 1.19
C VAL A 539 -26.58 15.51 2.03
N VAL A 540 -27.82 15.26 2.43
CA VAL A 540 -28.20 13.98 3.03
C VAL A 540 -28.61 13.04 1.90
N ASN A 541 -27.76 12.06 1.61
CA ASN A 541 -27.94 11.14 0.50
C ASN A 541 -27.50 9.73 0.82
N ARG A 542 -27.89 8.78 -0.05
CA ARG A 542 -27.40 7.41 -0.08
C ARG A 542 -26.82 7.09 -1.44
N ASN A 543 -25.63 6.49 -1.47
CA ASN A 543 -25.11 5.84 -2.67
C ASN A 543 -25.77 4.48 -2.85
N ILE A 544 -26.26 4.22 -4.06
CA ILE A 544 -26.81 2.90 -4.44
C ILE A 544 -26.01 2.40 -5.64
N ASN A 545 -25.07 1.53 -5.36
CA ASN A 545 -24.37 0.80 -6.42
C ASN A 545 -25.22 -0.40 -6.82
N PHE A 546 -25.95 -0.30 -7.92
CA PHE A 546 -26.95 -1.33 -8.32
C PHE A 546 -26.30 -2.58 -8.91
N THR A 547 -25.05 -2.51 -9.42
CA THR A 547 -24.23 -3.66 -9.84
C THR A 547 -22.75 -3.31 -9.85
N ASN A 548 -21.88 -4.27 -9.53
CA ASN A 548 -20.44 -4.16 -9.74
C ASN A 548 -19.97 -4.96 -10.97
N ILE A 549 -20.87 -5.64 -11.69
CA ILE A 549 -20.55 -6.35 -12.92
C ILE A 549 -20.17 -5.33 -14.00
N CYS A 550 -18.91 -5.40 -14.49
CA CYS A 550 -18.39 -4.43 -15.43
C CYS A 550 -17.37 -5.03 -16.39
N TYR A 551 -17.52 -4.72 -17.70
CA TYR A 551 -16.63 -5.24 -18.76
C TYR A 551 -15.76 -4.17 -19.42
N VAL A 552 -15.73 -2.94 -18.89
CA VAL A 552 -14.98 -1.81 -19.49
C VAL A 552 -13.47 -1.97 -19.37
N GLY A 553 -12.97 -2.59 -18.30
CA GLY A 553 -11.55 -2.79 -18.09
C GLY A 553 -10.78 -1.53 -17.67
N CYS A 554 -11.38 -0.71 -16.79
CA CYS A 554 -10.71 0.44 -16.18
C CYS A 554 -9.58 -0.05 -15.24
N ARG A 555 -8.33 0.25 -15.59
CA ARG A 555 -7.14 -0.24 -14.87
C ARG A 555 -6.99 0.34 -13.47
N PHE A 556 -7.67 1.44 -13.17
CA PHE A 556 -7.68 2.05 -11.83
C PHE A 556 -8.80 1.52 -10.93
N CYS A 557 -9.81 0.83 -11.47
CA CYS A 557 -11.05 0.50 -10.77
C CYS A 557 -10.93 -0.85 -10.05
N ALA A 558 -11.04 -0.83 -8.72
CA ALA A 558 -11.09 -2.04 -7.89
C ALA A 558 -12.54 -2.52 -7.65
N PHE A 559 -13.55 -1.75 -8.03
CA PHE A 559 -14.96 -2.08 -7.83
C PHE A 559 -15.48 -3.09 -8.88
N ALA A 560 -14.95 -3.05 -10.10
CA ALA A 560 -15.43 -3.86 -11.22
C ALA A 560 -15.17 -5.37 -11.00
N GLN A 561 -16.23 -6.18 -11.13
CA GLN A 561 -16.18 -7.64 -11.08
C GLN A 561 -16.68 -8.23 -12.40
N ARG A 562 -16.27 -9.47 -12.71
CA ARG A 562 -16.90 -10.26 -13.75
C ARG A 562 -18.07 -11.05 -13.17
N LYS A 563 -19.05 -11.42 -14.00
CA LYS A 563 -20.26 -12.10 -13.55
C LYS A 563 -20.00 -13.42 -12.79
N GLY A 564 -18.87 -14.07 -13.05
CA GLY A 564 -18.46 -15.31 -12.38
C GLY A 564 -17.63 -15.10 -11.11
N ASP A 565 -17.30 -13.87 -10.77
CA ASP A 565 -16.49 -13.57 -9.58
C ASP A 565 -17.34 -13.72 -8.31
N ALA A 566 -16.73 -14.19 -7.22
CA ALA A 566 -17.45 -14.48 -5.97
C ALA A 566 -18.16 -13.25 -5.38
N ASP A 567 -17.58 -12.05 -5.57
CA ASP A 567 -18.11 -10.78 -5.07
C ASP A 567 -18.99 -10.03 -6.08
N ALA A 568 -19.33 -10.67 -7.22
CA ALA A 568 -20.20 -10.07 -8.21
C ALA A 568 -21.64 -9.98 -7.68
N PHE A 569 -22.26 -8.81 -7.84
CA PHE A 569 -23.66 -8.62 -7.46
C PHE A 569 -24.42 -7.74 -8.46
N SER A 570 -25.72 -7.92 -8.48
CA SER A 570 -26.67 -7.04 -9.18
C SER A 570 -27.97 -6.96 -8.36
N LEU A 571 -28.39 -5.75 -8.03
CA LEU A 571 -29.62 -5.52 -7.29
C LEU A 571 -30.83 -5.57 -8.23
N SER A 572 -31.93 -6.14 -7.76
CA SER A 572 -33.22 -6.04 -8.43
C SER A 572 -33.80 -4.64 -8.30
N ASN A 573 -34.73 -4.26 -9.18
CA ASN A 573 -35.45 -2.99 -9.11
C ASN A 573 -36.17 -2.82 -7.75
N ALA A 574 -36.70 -3.91 -7.16
CA ALA A 574 -37.31 -3.89 -5.85
C ALA A 574 -36.33 -3.53 -4.74
N GLU A 575 -35.13 -4.11 -4.77
CA GLU A 575 -34.09 -3.81 -3.78
C GLU A 575 -33.60 -2.36 -3.91
N VAL A 576 -33.46 -1.83 -5.12
CA VAL A 576 -33.09 -0.43 -5.35
C VAL A 576 -34.18 0.51 -4.82
N GLY A 577 -35.46 0.21 -5.07
CA GLY A 577 -36.56 0.97 -4.52
C GLY A 577 -36.62 0.95 -2.99
N GLU A 578 -36.35 -0.20 -2.37
CA GLU A 578 -36.32 -0.35 -0.90
C GLU A 578 -35.17 0.43 -0.29
N ARG A 579 -33.97 0.34 -0.84
CA ARG A 579 -32.81 1.14 -0.39
C ARG A 579 -33.07 2.65 -0.49
N ALA A 580 -33.77 3.10 -1.53
CA ALA A 580 -34.19 4.51 -1.64
C ALA A 580 -35.22 4.90 -0.55
N TYR A 581 -36.12 3.99 -0.20
CA TYR A 581 -37.07 4.20 0.88
C TYR A 581 -36.44 4.24 2.26
N GLU A 582 -35.52 3.32 2.55
CA GLU A 582 -34.70 3.35 3.77
C GLU A 582 -33.92 4.67 3.89
N ALA A 583 -33.33 5.15 2.80
CA ALA A 583 -32.64 6.43 2.76
C ALA A 583 -33.61 7.61 3.07
N HIS A 584 -34.82 7.57 2.51
CA HIS A 584 -35.83 8.57 2.79
C HIS A 584 -36.22 8.60 4.29
N LEU A 585 -36.40 7.44 4.90
CA LEU A 585 -36.69 7.33 6.33
C LEU A 585 -35.54 7.89 7.20
N ALA A 586 -34.32 7.82 6.71
CA ALA A 586 -33.13 8.38 7.33
C ALA A 586 -32.94 9.89 7.01
N GLY A 587 -33.88 10.53 6.32
CA GLY A 587 -33.85 11.94 6.00
C GLY A 587 -33.17 12.31 4.69
N ALA A 588 -32.82 11.33 3.84
CA ALA A 588 -32.16 11.60 2.56
C ALA A 588 -33.13 12.33 1.59
N THR A 589 -32.59 13.32 0.91
CA THR A 589 -33.27 14.06 -0.16
C THR A 589 -32.83 13.58 -1.55
N GLU A 590 -31.74 12.82 -1.61
CA GLU A 590 -31.12 12.33 -2.84
C GLU A 590 -30.69 10.86 -2.70
N VAL A 591 -30.77 10.12 -3.81
CA VAL A 591 -29.98 8.91 -4.02
C VAL A 591 -29.02 9.14 -5.18
N CYS A 592 -27.75 8.76 -4.97
CA CYS A 592 -26.73 8.74 -6.01
C CYS A 592 -26.58 7.31 -6.52
N MET A 593 -26.97 7.04 -7.77
CA MET A 593 -26.96 5.69 -8.34
C MET A 593 -25.91 5.56 -9.42
N GLN A 594 -25.00 4.61 -9.24
CA GLN A 594 -23.97 4.25 -10.21
C GLN A 594 -23.74 2.74 -10.21
N GLY A 595 -23.37 2.17 -11.35
CA GLY A 595 -23.09 0.75 -11.47
C GLY A 595 -22.00 0.43 -12.47
N GLY A 596 -21.58 -0.84 -12.47
CA GLY A 596 -20.75 -1.39 -13.53
C GLY A 596 -21.46 -1.36 -14.89
N ILE A 597 -20.70 -1.40 -15.97
CA ILE A 597 -21.26 -1.54 -17.30
C ILE A 597 -21.52 -3.03 -17.57
N ASP A 598 -22.73 -3.45 -17.20
CA ASP A 598 -23.20 -4.82 -17.41
C ASP A 598 -23.77 -5.01 -18.84
N PRO A 599 -23.18 -5.86 -19.67
CA PRO A 599 -23.70 -6.12 -21.00
C PRO A 599 -25.07 -6.81 -21.01
N GLU A 600 -25.47 -7.47 -19.92
CA GLU A 600 -26.77 -8.14 -19.81
C GLU A 600 -27.89 -7.24 -19.26
N LEU A 601 -27.58 -6.02 -18.80
CA LEU A 601 -28.63 -5.09 -18.36
C LEU A 601 -29.61 -4.85 -19.52
N PRO A 602 -30.95 -5.00 -19.29
CA PRO A 602 -31.95 -4.76 -20.34
C PRO A 602 -31.87 -3.34 -20.93
N VAL A 603 -32.38 -3.16 -22.14
CA VAL A 603 -32.45 -1.82 -22.79
C VAL A 603 -33.19 -0.80 -21.93
N THR A 604 -34.23 -1.24 -21.23
CA THR A 604 -35.04 -0.39 -20.31
C THR A 604 -34.41 -0.29 -18.91
N GLY A 605 -33.35 -1.06 -18.60
CA GLY A 605 -32.84 -1.26 -17.25
C GLY A 605 -32.52 0.02 -16.48
N TYR A 606 -31.88 0.98 -17.12
CA TYR A 606 -31.59 2.28 -16.47
C TYR A 606 -32.88 3.07 -16.15
N ALA A 607 -33.84 3.12 -17.07
CA ALA A 607 -35.14 3.78 -16.83
C ALA A 607 -35.95 3.06 -15.75
N ASP A 608 -35.87 1.71 -15.70
CA ASP A 608 -36.60 0.92 -14.73
C ASP A 608 -36.04 1.11 -13.31
N LEU A 609 -34.71 1.26 -13.14
CA LEU A 609 -34.08 1.64 -11.87
C LEU A 609 -34.61 3.00 -11.37
N VAL A 610 -34.67 4.02 -12.24
CA VAL A 610 -35.23 5.34 -11.89
C VAL A 610 -36.69 5.24 -11.49
N ARG A 611 -37.50 4.51 -12.27
CA ARG A 611 -38.95 4.30 -11.97
C ARG A 611 -39.13 3.57 -10.64
N ALA A 612 -38.25 2.60 -10.30
CA ALA A 612 -38.31 1.87 -9.03
C ALA A 612 -38.12 2.80 -7.83
N VAL A 613 -37.18 3.73 -7.91
CA VAL A 613 -37.01 4.77 -6.87
C VAL A 613 -38.20 5.66 -6.80
N LYS A 614 -38.66 6.19 -7.94
CA LYS A 614 -39.83 7.14 -8.00
C LYS A 614 -41.17 6.50 -7.59
N ALA A 615 -41.34 5.21 -7.86
CA ALA A 615 -42.53 4.48 -7.41
C ALA A 615 -42.55 4.33 -5.88
N ARG A 616 -41.39 4.19 -5.25
CA ARG A 616 -41.27 3.99 -3.80
C ARG A 616 -41.20 5.31 -3.04
N VAL A 617 -40.48 6.30 -3.58
CA VAL A 617 -40.33 7.65 -3.01
C VAL A 617 -40.41 8.71 -4.13
N PRO A 618 -41.63 9.22 -4.46
CA PRO A 618 -41.81 10.17 -5.56
C PRO A 618 -40.98 11.46 -5.42
N SER A 619 -40.76 11.93 -4.19
CA SER A 619 -40.00 13.15 -3.88
C SER A 619 -38.49 13.01 -3.97
N MET A 620 -37.94 11.77 -3.96
CA MET A 620 -36.50 11.51 -3.95
C MET A 620 -35.84 12.08 -5.21
N HIS A 621 -34.82 12.92 -5.07
CA HIS A 621 -33.99 13.32 -6.20
C HIS A 621 -33.11 12.14 -6.64
N VAL A 622 -33.15 11.83 -7.93
CA VAL A 622 -32.32 10.76 -8.51
C VAL A 622 -31.13 11.38 -9.25
N HIS A 623 -29.97 11.31 -8.66
CA HIS A 623 -28.69 11.69 -9.25
C HIS A 623 -28.02 10.42 -9.78
N ALA A 624 -28.05 10.19 -11.10
CA ALA A 624 -27.68 8.86 -11.60
C ALA A 624 -27.04 8.89 -12.99
N PHE A 625 -26.27 7.86 -13.26
CA PHE A 625 -25.71 7.44 -14.52
C PHE A 625 -24.63 8.37 -15.09
N SER A 626 -23.38 7.88 -14.99
CA SER A 626 -22.23 8.53 -15.60
C SER A 626 -22.35 8.62 -17.13
N PRO A 627 -21.60 9.50 -17.80
CA PRO A 627 -21.52 9.52 -19.25
C PRO A 627 -21.19 8.15 -19.89
N MET A 628 -20.46 7.28 -19.18
CA MET A 628 -20.19 5.92 -19.64
C MET A 628 -21.44 5.04 -19.64
N GLU A 629 -22.26 5.09 -18.59
CA GLU A 629 -23.53 4.37 -18.48
C GLU A 629 -24.55 4.92 -19.51
N ILE A 630 -24.58 6.24 -19.71
CA ILE A 630 -25.41 6.89 -20.72
C ILE A 630 -25.05 6.38 -22.11
N THR A 631 -23.78 6.35 -22.46
CA THR A 631 -23.32 5.83 -23.75
C THR A 631 -23.65 4.35 -23.94
N ASN A 632 -23.56 3.54 -22.88
CA ASN A 632 -23.98 2.15 -22.90
C ASN A 632 -25.49 2.01 -23.19
N GLY A 633 -26.34 2.84 -22.55
CA GLY A 633 -27.77 2.86 -22.79
C GLY A 633 -28.12 3.29 -24.22
N VAL A 634 -27.46 4.32 -24.73
CA VAL A 634 -27.59 4.78 -26.13
C VAL A 634 -27.21 3.66 -27.10
N SER A 635 -26.07 2.99 -26.90
CA SER A 635 -25.63 1.92 -27.80
C SER A 635 -26.59 0.71 -27.83
N LYS A 636 -27.26 0.42 -26.71
CA LYS A 636 -28.23 -0.67 -26.61
C LYS A 636 -29.61 -0.30 -27.17
N SER A 637 -30.04 0.95 -27.03
CA SER A 637 -31.36 1.40 -27.43
C SER A 637 -31.45 1.78 -28.90
N GLY A 638 -30.34 2.16 -29.53
CA GLY A 638 -30.28 2.73 -30.87
C GLY A 638 -30.85 4.16 -30.96
N LEU A 639 -31.18 4.78 -29.83
CA LEU A 639 -31.62 6.19 -29.75
C LEU A 639 -30.39 7.11 -29.83
N SER A 640 -30.64 8.39 -30.22
CA SER A 640 -29.63 9.43 -30.04
C SER A 640 -29.43 9.73 -28.53
N ILE A 641 -28.27 10.31 -28.18
CA ILE A 641 -27.97 10.74 -26.80
C ILE A 641 -29.11 11.62 -26.26
N ARG A 642 -29.60 12.55 -27.07
CA ARG A 642 -30.68 13.46 -26.71
C ARG A 642 -31.98 12.72 -26.39
N GLU A 643 -32.43 11.85 -27.28
CA GLU A 643 -33.70 11.12 -27.10
C GLU A 643 -33.62 10.20 -25.88
N TRP A 644 -32.47 9.54 -25.68
CA TRP A 644 -32.26 8.66 -24.55
C TRP A 644 -32.29 9.44 -23.23
N LEU A 645 -31.60 10.58 -23.13
CA LEU A 645 -31.63 11.46 -21.94
C LEU A 645 -33.00 12.01 -21.64
N ILE A 646 -33.78 12.38 -22.68
CA ILE A 646 -35.20 12.81 -22.52
C ILE A 646 -36.00 11.65 -21.90
N SER A 647 -35.87 10.43 -22.40
CA SER A 647 -36.57 9.26 -21.87
C SER A 647 -36.25 8.97 -20.39
N LEU A 648 -35.00 9.16 -19.98
CA LEU A 648 -34.65 9.05 -18.57
C LEU A 648 -35.19 10.17 -17.70
N ARG A 649 -35.18 11.41 -18.18
CA ARG A 649 -35.80 12.55 -17.51
C ARG A 649 -37.29 12.29 -17.31
N GLU A 650 -38.01 11.79 -18.33
CA GLU A 650 -39.40 11.38 -18.23
C GLU A 650 -39.63 10.23 -17.24
N ALA A 651 -38.67 9.34 -17.07
CA ALA A 651 -38.70 8.30 -16.04
C ALA A 651 -38.48 8.86 -14.62
N GLY A 652 -38.03 10.10 -14.49
CA GLY A 652 -37.81 10.79 -13.21
C GLY A 652 -36.37 11.05 -12.82
N LEU A 653 -35.41 10.92 -13.76
CA LEU A 653 -34.01 11.30 -13.54
C LEU A 653 -33.93 12.80 -13.26
N GLY A 654 -33.24 13.19 -12.17
CA GLY A 654 -33.12 14.59 -11.75
C GLY A 654 -31.85 15.28 -12.23
N SER A 655 -30.72 14.57 -12.15
CA SER A 655 -29.39 15.07 -12.55
C SER A 655 -28.46 13.92 -12.84
N ILE A 656 -27.28 14.19 -13.46
CA ILE A 656 -26.26 13.18 -13.78
C ILE A 656 -24.93 13.50 -13.07
N PRO A 657 -24.19 12.49 -12.60
CA PRO A 657 -22.82 12.69 -12.11
C PRO A 657 -21.86 12.94 -13.27
N GLY A 658 -20.91 13.86 -13.08
CA GLY A 658 -19.82 14.11 -14.01
C GLY A 658 -18.68 13.07 -13.91
N THR A 659 -18.95 11.90 -13.35
CA THR A 659 -17.98 10.80 -13.24
C THR A 659 -17.59 10.24 -14.61
N ALA A 660 -16.68 9.26 -14.65
CA ALA A 660 -16.03 8.80 -15.87
C ALA A 660 -15.25 9.90 -16.63
N ALA A 661 -15.08 11.09 -16.04
CA ALA A 661 -14.18 12.13 -16.55
C ALA A 661 -12.71 11.76 -16.32
N GLU A 662 -12.38 11.26 -15.15
CA GLU A 662 -11.05 11.07 -14.59
C GLU A 662 -10.14 12.28 -14.89
N ILE A 663 -9.35 12.23 -15.97
CA ILE A 663 -8.70 13.38 -16.61
C ILE A 663 -9.21 13.50 -18.04
N LEU A 664 -9.67 14.70 -18.45
CA LEU A 664 -10.18 15.00 -19.80
C LEU A 664 -9.01 15.29 -20.75
N ASP A 665 -8.13 14.32 -20.88
CA ASP A 665 -6.99 14.26 -21.76
C ASP A 665 -6.90 12.83 -22.34
N ASP A 666 -6.96 12.70 -23.67
CA ASP A 666 -7.10 11.37 -24.28
C ASP A 666 -5.86 10.50 -24.14
N GLU A 667 -4.66 11.07 -24.04
CA GLU A 667 -3.44 10.28 -23.78
C GLU A 667 -3.51 9.62 -22.40
N ILE A 668 -3.94 10.36 -21.38
CA ILE A 668 -4.15 9.84 -20.03
C ILE A 668 -5.29 8.81 -20.02
N ARG A 669 -6.41 9.11 -20.67
CA ARG A 669 -7.60 8.26 -20.68
C ARG A 669 -7.32 6.88 -21.27
N TRP A 670 -6.55 6.79 -22.36
CA TRP A 670 -6.15 5.52 -22.99
C TRP A 670 -5.27 4.65 -22.09
N VAL A 671 -4.41 5.26 -21.29
CA VAL A 671 -3.64 4.52 -20.29
C VAL A 671 -4.52 4.04 -19.14
N LEU A 672 -5.47 4.86 -18.69
CA LEU A 672 -6.36 4.50 -17.59
C LEU A 672 -7.34 3.39 -17.94
N THR A 673 -7.76 3.27 -19.19
CA THR A 673 -8.83 2.32 -19.57
C THR A 673 -8.73 1.86 -21.01
N LYS A 674 -8.83 0.56 -21.22
CA LYS A 674 -8.87 -0.06 -22.56
C LYS A 674 -10.12 0.34 -23.38
N GLY A 675 -11.24 0.66 -22.72
CA GLY A 675 -12.53 0.96 -23.37
C GLY A 675 -13.17 2.29 -22.95
N LYS A 676 -12.37 3.28 -22.53
CA LYS A 676 -12.89 4.58 -22.06
C LYS A 676 -13.43 5.43 -23.20
N LEU A 677 -14.47 6.24 -22.89
CA LEU A 677 -14.93 7.27 -23.79
C LEU A 677 -13.83 8.28 -24.11
N PRO A 678 -13.66 8.71 -25.37
CA PRO A 678 -12.85 9.88 -25.72
C PRO A 678 -13.38 11.13 -24.97
N THR A 679 -12.49 12.10 -24.75
CA THR A 679 -12.87 13.39 -24.14
C THR A 679 -14.01 14.05 -24.91
N SER A 680 -13.98 14.03 -26.23
CA SER A 680 -15.02 14.60 -27.08
C SER A 680 -16.41 14.00 -26.82
N MET A 681 -16.52 12.67 -26.66
CA MET A 681 -17.78 11.99 -26.36
C MET A 681 -18.29 12.31 -24.96
N TRP A 682 -17.39 12.39 -23.97
CA TRP A 682 -17.76 12.83 -22.62
C TRP A 682 -18.36 14.25 -22.64
N VAL A 683 -17.71 15.16 -23.36
CA VAL A 683 -18.18 16.56 -23.56
C VAL A 683 -19.53 16.59 -24.25
N GLU A 684 -19.73 15.76 -25.28
CA GLU A 684 -21.00 15.68 -26.02
C GLU A 684 -22.14 15.21 -25.11
N VAL A 685 -21.95 14.13 -24.35
CA VAL A 685 -22.95 13.58 -23.44
C VAL A 685 -23.36 14.62 -22.39
N VAL A 686 -22.38 15.23 -21.71
CA VAL A 686 -22.65 16.20 -20.64
C VAL A 686 -23.32 17.49 -21.22
N SER A 687 -22.84 18.00 -22.33
CA SER A 687 -23.42 19.16 -22.96
C SER A 687 -24.89 18.90 -23.40
N THR A 688 -25.13 17.70 -23.97
CA THR A 688 -26.50 17.30 -24.36
C THR A 688 -27.43 17.15 -23.15
N ALA A 689 -26.91 16.63 -22.03
CA ALA A 689 -27.67 16.54 -20.78
C ALA A 689 -28.08 17.94 -20.28
N HIS A 690 -27.16 18.89 -20.30
CA HIS A 690 -27.49 20.29 -19.95
C HIS A 690 -28.53 20.91 -20.89
N GLU A 691 -28.42 20.67 -22.18
CA GLU A 691 -29.36 21.16 -23.19
C GLU A 691 -30.78 20.59 -23.02
N VAL A 692 -30.93 19.35 -22.55
CA VAL A 692 -32.25 18.77 -22.25
C VAL A 692 -32.74 19.10 -20.84
N GLY A 693 -32.04 19.96 -20.10
CA GLY A 693 -32.45 20.46 -18.79
C GLY A 693 -32.03 19.56 -17.61
N LEU A 694 -31.13 18.59 -17.81
CA LEU A 694 -30.51 17.82 -16.75
C LEU A 694 -29.20 18.51 -16.32
N ARG A 695 -29.10 18.92 -15.07
CA ARG A 695 -27.86 19.44 -14.49
C ARG A 695 -26.88 18.30 -14.18
N SER A 696 -25.62 18.67 -13.99
CA SER A 696 -24.63 17.68 -13.59
C SER A 696 -23.61 18.23 -12.58
N SER A 697 -23.00 17.34 -11.81
CA SER A 697 -21.70 17.63 -11.18
C SER A 697 -20.59 17.58 -12.24
N SER A 698 -19.40 18.06 -11.90
CA SER A 698 -18.16 17.85 -12.66
C SER A 698 -17.13 17.23 -11.76
N THR A 699 -16.32 16.29 -12.26
CA THR A 699 -15.35 15.56 -11.44
C THR A 699 -13.99 15.51 -12.09
N MET A 700 -12.93 15.37 -11.29
CA MET A 700 -11.58 15.07 -11.73
C MET A 700 -10.97 14.06 -10.78
N MET A 701 -10.50 12.90 -11.27
CA MET A 701 -9.70 11.98 -10.48
C MET A 701 -8.21 12.27 -10.73
N TYR A 702 -7.46 12.57 -9.68
CA TYR A 702 -6.05 12.98 -9.77
C TYR A 702 -5.16 12.24 -8.79
N GLY A 703 -3.85 12.26 -9.04
CA GLY A 703 -2.85 11.62 -8.19
C GLY A 703 -2.44 10.22 -8.64
N HIS A 704 -2.75 9.81 -9.89
CA HIS A 704 -2.37 8.53 -10.47
C HIS A 704 -1.15 8.65 -11.41
N ILE A 705 -1.34 8.94 -12.72
CA ILE A 705 -0.31 9.15 -13.73
C ILE A 705 -0.30 10.58 -14.26
N ASP A 706 -1.21 11.38 -13.78
CA ASP A 706 -1.42 12.78 -14.12
C ASP A 706 -0.32 13.70 -13.55
N SER A 707 -0.27 14.92 -14.06
CA SER A 707 0.61 16.00 -13.61
C SER A 707 -0.16 17.33 -13.59
N PRO A 708 0.38 18.39 -12.99
CA PRO A 708 -0.29 19.71 -12.90
C PRO A 708 -0.79 20.28 -14.24
N ARG A 709 -0.11 20.02 -15.36
CA ARG A 709 -0.58 20.45 -16.70
C ARG A 709 -1.93 19.82 -17.07
N HIS A 710 -2.15 18.57 -16.66
CA HIS A 710 -3.40 17.85 -16.92
C HIS A 710 -4.56 18.40 -16.08
N TRP A 711 -4.25 18.90 -14.85
CA TRP A 711 -5.26 19.57 -14.01
C TRP A 711 -5.71 20.87 -14.66
N VAL A 712 -4.77 21.70 -15.15
CA VAL A 712 -5.09 22.94 -15.86
C VAL A 712 -5.89 22.65 -17.12
N GLY A 713 -5.47 21.69 -17.95
CA GLY A 713 -6.19 21.30 -19.16
C GLY A 713 -7.62 20.82 -18.87
N HIS A 714 -7.78 19.96 -17.87
CA HIS A 714 -9.08 19.43 -17.44
C HIS A 714 -10.04 20.56 -16.99
N LEU A 715 -9.58 21.43 -16.09
CA LEU A 715 -10.38 22.54 -15.58
C LEU A 715 -10.76 23.52 -16.69
N ARG A 716 -9.91 23.68 -17.72
CA ARG A 716 -10.22 24.50 -18.90
C ARG A 716 -11.37 23.90 -19.71
N VAL A 717 -11.37 22.58 -19.95
CA VAL A 717 -12.49 21.89 -20.63
C VAL A 717 -13.80 22.10 -19.87
N LEU A 718 -13.79 21.99 -18.53
CA LEU A 718 -14.99 22.24 -17.72
C LEU A 718 -15.47 23.68 -17.83
N ARG A 719 -14.56 24.67 -17.84
CA ARG A 719 -14.91 26.08 -18.06
C ARG A 719 -15.61 26.28 -19.39
N ASP A 720 -15.05 25.72 -20.46
CA ASP A 720 -15.60 25.88 -21.82
C ASP A 720 -17.00 25.26 -21.93
N ILE A 721 -17.28 24.17 -21.24
CA ILE A 721 -18.62 23.58 -21.14
C ILE A 721 -19.54 24.50 -20.34
N GLN A 722 -19.11 24.96 -19.17
CA GLN A 722 -19.90 25.80 -18.29
C GLN A 722 -20.23 27.13 -18.97
N ASP A 723 -19.31 27.76 -19.67
CA ASP A 723 -19.53 29.01 -20.42
C ASP A 723 -20.56 28.84 -21.53
N ARG A 724 -20.72 27.64 -22.12
CA ARG A 724 -21.70 27.33 -23.14
C ARG A 724 -23.06 26.92 -22.60
N THR A 725 -23.11 26.20 -21.50
CA THR A 725 -24.31 25.48 -21.06
C THR A 725 -24.84 25.92 -19.69
N GLY A 726 -24.00 26.43 -18.81
CA GLY A 726 -24.39 26.80 -17.45
C GLY A 726 -24.86 25.62 -16.57
N GLY A 727 -24.66 24.38 -16.98
CA GLY A 727 -25.31 23.20 -16.39
C GLY A 727 -24.58 22.53 -15.22
N PHE A 728 -23.29 22.84 -14.97
CA PHE A 728 -22.57 22.30 -13.80
C PHE A 728 -23.02 22.99 -12.51
N THR A 729 -23.32 22.18 -11.48
CA THR A 729 -23.68 22.65 -10.14
C THR A 729 -22.48 22.77 -9.21
N GLU A 730 -21.48 21.90 -9.41
CA GLU A 730 -20.32 21.78 -8.54
C GLU A 730 -19.13 21.15 -9.27
N PHE A 731 -17.93 21.32 -8.71
CA PHE A 731 -16.74 20.57 -9.07
C PHE A 731 -16.28 19.68 -7.90
N VAL A 732 -16.02 18.41 -8.19
CA VAL A 732 -15.65 17.38 -7.21
C VAL A 732 -14.26 16.84 -7.55
N PRO A 733 -13.21 17.30 -6.90
CA PRO A 733 -11.87 16.70 -6.99
C PRO A 733 -11.83 15.40 -6.20
N LEU A 734 -11.46 14.31 -6.88
CA LEU A 734 -11.44 12.95 -6.34
C LEU A 734 -9.98 12.47 -6.24
N PRO A 735 -9.36 12.49 -5.06
CA PRO A 735 -8.05 11.87 -4.86
C PRO A 735 -8.06 10.40 -5.27
N PHE A 736 -7.04 9.97 -6.01
CA PHE A 736 -6.89 8.58 -6.40
C PHE A 736 -6.61 7.70 -5.17
N VAL A 737 -7.51 6.76 -4.91
CA VAL A 737 -7.36 5.71 -3.89
C VAL A 737 -6.65 4.54 -4.56
N HIS A 738 -5.42 4.27 -4.17
CA HIS A 738 -4.51 3.43 -4.93
C HIS A 738 -4.42 1.98 -4.46
N GLN A 739 -4.70 1.70 -3.20
CA GLN A 739 -4.32 0.47 -2.49
C GLN A 739 -4.72 -0.82 -3.24
N SER A 740 -5.95 -0.91 -3.71
CA SER A 740 -6.46 -2.06 -4.47
C SER A 740 -6.57 -1.81 -5.98
N SER A 741 -6.07 -0.67 -6.47
CA SER A 741 -6.12 -0.35 -7.90
C SER A 741 -5.20 -1.26 -8.72
N PRO A 742 -5.69 -1.96 -9.75
CA PRO A 742 -4.84 -2.79 -10.62
C PRO A 742 -3.67 -2.01 -11.23
N LEU A 743 -3.90 -0.76 -11.67
CA LEU A 743 -2.87 0.11 -12.23
C LEU A 743 -1.73 0.37 -11.25
N TYR A 744 -2.04 0.61 -9.98
CA TYR A 744 -1.06 0.82 -8.94
C TYR A 744 -0.34 -0.48 -8.56
N LEU A 745 -1.10 -1.57 -8.41
CA LEU A 745 -0.55 -2.89 -8.09
C LEU A 745 0.39 -3.41 -9.18
N ALA A 746 0.17 -3.03 -10.44
CA ALA A 746 1.06 -3.31 -11.55
C ALA A 746 2.28 -2.36 -11.64
N GLY A 747 2.42 -1.41 -10.70
CA GLY A 747 3.53 -0.44 -10.70
C GLY A 747 3.38 0.69 -11.73
N GLY A 748 2.16 0.92 -12.26
CA GLY A 748 1.90 1.92 -13.27
C GLY A 748 1.41 3.29 -12.75
N ALA A 749 1.12 3.42 -11.46
CA ALA A 749 0.61 4.66 -10.89
C ALA A 749 1.35 5.09 -9.62
N ARG A 750 1.23 6.37 -9.28
CA ARG A 750 1.70 6.91 -8.00
C ARG A 750 0.82 6.41 -6.83
N PRO A 751 1.30 6.45 -5.58
CA PRO A 751 0.53 6.07 -4.39
C PRO A 751 -0.50 7.14 -3.97
N GLY A 752 -1.28 7.62 -4.92
CA GLY A 752 -2.22 8.72 -4.72
C GLY A 752 -1.55 10.11 -4.73
N PRO A 753 -2.32 11.19 -4.55
CA PRO A 753 -1.80 12.54 -4.48
C PRO A 753 -1.14 12.81 -3.13
N SER A 754 -0.08 13.62 -3.14
CA SER A 754 0.53 14.15 -1.92
C SER A 754 -0.41 15.14 -1.21
N HIS A 755 -0.11 15.47 0.05
CA HIS A 755 -0.84 16.53 0.77
C HIS A 755 -0.77 17.86 0.03
N ARG A 756 0.39 18.18 -0.53
CA ARG A 756 0.60 19.36 -1.38
C ARG A 756 -0.30 19.32 -2.61
N ASP A 757 -0.39 18.19 -3.34
CA ASP A 757 -1.22 18.05 -4.54
C ASP A 757 -2.71 18.26 -4.23
N ASN A 758 -3.19 17.73 -3.10
CA ASN A 758 -4.57 17.95 -2.66
C ASN A 758 -4.87 19.44 -2.47
N ARG A 759 -3.98 20.18 -1.78
CA ARG A 759 -4.12 21.63 -1.60
C ARG A 759 -4.09 22.38 -2.93
N ALA A 760 -3.14 22.03 -3.81
CA ALA A 760 -2.99 22.68 -5.11
C ALA A 760 -4.21 22.49 -6.00
N VAL A 761 -4.75 21.26 -6.08
CA VAL A 761 -5.94 20.98 -6.91
C VAL A 761 -7.17 21.73 -6.43
N HIS A 762 -7.45 21.75 -5.12
CA HIS A 762 -8.63 22.47 -4.59
C HIS A 762 -8.48 24.00 -4.77
N ALA A 763 -7.30 24.55 -4.49
CA ALA A 763 -7.05 25.97 -4.66
C ALA A 763 -7.08 26.38 -6.13
N LEU A 764 -6.44 25.62 -7.02
CA LEU A 764 -6.45 25.85 -8.47
C LEU A 764 -7.89 25.80 -9.02
N ALA A 765 -8.68 24.82 -8.60
CA ALA A 765 -10.09 24.71 -9.02
C ALA A 765 -10.88 25.95 -8.60
N ARG A 766 -10.71 26.43 -7.38
CA ARG A 766 -11.37 27.66 -6.92
C ARG A 766 -10.98 28.86 -7.77
N ILE A 767 -9.70 29.02 -8.09
CA ILE A 767 -9.18 30.13 -8.88
C ILE A 767 -9.68 30.05 -10.32
N MET A 768 -9.50 28.92 -10.99
CA MET A 768 -9.86 28.74 -12.40
C MET A 768 -11.36 28.76 -12.68
N LEU A 769 -12.17 28.25 -11.74
CA LEU A 769 -13.62 28.15 -11.89
C LEU A 769 -14.37 29.34 -11.28
N HIS A 770 -13.66 30.35 -10.78
CA HIS A 770 -14.25 31.55 -10.18
C HIS A 770 -15.24 32.24 -11.14
N GLY A 771 -16.41 32.59 -10.64
CA GLY A 771 -17.48 33.20 -11.42
C GLY A 771 -18.25 32.23 -12.33
N ARG A 772 -17.90 30.94 -12.36
CA ARG A 772 -18.52 29.91 -13.23
C ARG A 772 -19.13 28.75 -12.48
N ILE A 773 -18.30 28.03 -11.68
CA ILE A 773 -18.76 26.93 -10.85
C ILE A 773 -18.49 27.33 -9.39
N PRO A 774 -19.53 27.77 -8.66
CA PRO A 774 -19.34 28.36 -7.33
C PRO A 774 -19.00 27.32 -6.25
N ASN A 775 -19.40 26.06 -6.43
CA ASN A 775 -19.26 25.04 -5.42
C ASN A 775 -18.09 24.11 -5.72
N ILE A 776 -17.14 24.02 -4.78
CA ILE A 776 -16.01 23.10 -4.83
C ILE A 776 -16.15 22.14 -3.65
N GLN A 777 -16.36 20.87 -3.98
CA GLN A 777 -16.50 19.82 -2.99
C GLN A 777 -15.13 19.34 -2.51
N THR A 778 -15.07 18.80 -1.29
CA THR A 778 -13.93 18.01 -0.80
C THR A 778 -14.39 16.66 -0.29
N SER A 779 -13.68 15.59 -0.65
CA SER A 779 -14.11 14.20 -0.40
C SER A 779 -13.56 13.67 0.93
N TRP A 780 -14.35 13.77 2.01
CA TRP A 780 -13.96 13.24 3.33
C TRP A 780 -13.68 11.73 3.31
N VAL A 781 -14.38 10.96 2.46
CA VAL A 781 -14.19 9.51 2.34
C VAL A 781 -12.81 9.13 1.80
N LYS A 782 -12.14 10.04 1.09
CA LYS A 782 -10.80 9.81 0.51
C LYS A 782 -9.70 10.54 1.29
N LEU A 783 -10.01 11.64 1.95
CA LEU A 783 -9.04 12.52 2.62
C LEU A 783 -8.98 12.32 4.14
N GLY A 784 -10.05 11.80 4.74
CA GLY A 784 -10.23 11.82 6.19
C GLY A 784 -10.59 13.22 6.71
N VAL A 785 -10.86 13.34 8.02
CA VAL A 785 -11.38 14.57 8.64
C VAL A 785 -10.36 15.71 8.56
N GLU A 786 -9.14 15.50 9.04
CA GLU A 786 -8.11 16.57 9.15
C GLU A 786 -7.77 17.17 7.78
N ARG A 787 -7.54 16.33 6.76
CA ARG A 787 -7.20 16.83 5.41
C ARG A 787 -8.40 17.52 4.76
N THR A 788 -9.62 17.04 5.01
CA THR A 788 -10.85 17.70 4.56
C THR A 788 -10.96 19.11 5.12
N GLN A 789 -10.68 19.31 6.40
CA GLN A 789 -10.65 20.64 7.05
C GLN A 789 -9.60 21.58 6.42
N VAL A 790 -8.44 21.05 6.05
CA VAL A 790 -7.42 21.83 5.32
C VAL A 790 -7.92 22.27 3.94
N MET A 791 -8.64 21.39 3.20
CA MET A 791 -9.20 21.75 1.89
C MET A 791 -10.34 22.79 2.01
N LEU A 792 -11.15 22.70 3.06
CA LEU A 792 -12.18 23.70 3.35
C LEU A 792 -11.59 25.10 3.61
N ASN A 793 -10.41 25.19 4.21
CA ASN A 793 -9.66 26.41 4.41
C ASN A 793 -8.78 26.80 3.21
N GLY A 794 -8.79 26.03 2.13
CA GLY A 794 -8.02 26.26 0.90
C GLY A 794 -8.85 26.38 -0.36
N GLY A 795 -10.12 26.78 -0.26
CA GLY A 795 -10.97 27.07 -1.41
C GLY A 795 -12.21 26.18 -1.56
N ALA A 796 -12.31 25.06 -0.85
CA ALA A 796 -13.52 24.22 -0.85
C ALA A 796 -14.61 24.77 0.07
N ASN A 797 -15.87 24.43 -0.25
CA ASN A 797 -17.05 24.86 0.53
C ASN A 797 -18.10 23.77 0.73
N ASP A 798 -17.90 22.57 0.19
CA ASP A 798 -18.88 21.49 0.25
C ASP A 798 -18.24 20.20 0.71
N LEU A 799 -18.92 19.44 1.57
CA LEU A 799 -18.48 18.14 2.11
C LEU A 799 -18.98 16.95 1.29
N GLY A 800 -19.79 17.20 0.27
CA GLY A 800 -20.55 16.14 -0.39
C GLY A 800 -21.68 15.62 0.48
N GLY A 801 -21.85 14.31 0.56
CA GLY A 801 -22.99 13.71 1.22
C GLY A 801 -22.67 12.84 2.43
N THR A 802 -23.75 12.41 3.10
CA THR A 802 -23.71 11.37 4.14
C THR A 802 -23.32 10.01 3.56
N LEU A 803 -23.58 9.80 2.28
CA LEU A 803 -23.31 8.60 1.46
C LEU A 803 -24.01 7.33 1.93
N MET A 804 -24.23 7.15 3.23
CA MET A 804 -24.82 5.99 3.93
C MET A 804 -24.20 4.63 3.54
N GLU A 805 -23.75 4.49 2.27
CA GLU A 805 -23.09 3.30 1.74
C GLU A 805 -22.13 3.72 0.63
N GLU A 806 -20.82 3.75 0.90
CA GLU A 806 -19.79 4.07 -0.10
C GLU A 806 -18.94 2.81 -0.38
N THR A 807 -19.36 2.06 -1.38
CA THR A 807 -18.72 0.78 -1.73
C THR A 807 -17.50 0.96 -2.63
N ILE A 808 -17.54 1.93 -3.56
CA ILE A 808 -16.47 2.10 -4.58
C ILE A 808 -15.14 2.48 -3.93
N SER A 809 -15.14 3.51 -3.07
CA SER A 809 -13.91 3.95 -2.39
C SER A 809 -13.41 2.93 -1.37
N ARG A 810 -14.33 2.21 -0.70
CA ARG A 810 -14.00 1.13 0.22
C ARG A 810 -13.30 -0.02 -0.50
N MET A 811 -13.82 -0.48 -1.63
CA MET A 811 -13.20 -1.53 -2.44
C MET A 811 -11.84 -1.10 -3.03
N ALA A 812 -11.64 0.19 -3.23
CA ALA A 812 -10.33 0.73 -3.62
C ALA A 812 -9.34 0.82 -2.47
N GLY A 813 -9.78 0.62 -1.22
CA GLY A 813 -8.91 0.60 -0.02
C GLY A 813 -8.98 1.88 0.81
N SER A 814 -10.05 2.70 0.70
CA SER A 814 -10.23 3.86 1.58
C SER A 814 -10.51 3.43 3.03
N GLU A 815 -9.81 4.04 3.98
CA GLU A 815 -9.87 3.72 5.42
C GLU A 815 -10.74 4.70 6.23
N HIS A 816 -11.42 5.66 5.58
CA HIS A 816 -12.13 6.76 6.25
C HIS A 816 -13.63 6.53 6.46
N GLY A 817 -14.05 5.25 6.36
CA GLY A 817 -15.44 4.85 6.51
C GLY A 817 -16.27 4.98 5.22
N SER A 818 -17.48 4.44 5.23
CA SER A 818 -18.41 4.43 4.09
C SER A 818 -19.62 5.33 4.29
N ALA A 819 -19.81 5.85 5.50
CA ALA A 819 -20.91 6.73 5.87
C ALA A 819 -20.48 7.75 6.92
N LYS A 820 -21.18 8.88 6.95
CA LYS A 820 -21.14 9.85 8.06
C LYS A 820 -22.54 10.32 8.39
N THR A 821 -22.77 10.51 9.68
CA THR A 821 -24.00 11.15 10.18
C THR A 821 -23.97 12.65 9.92
N ILE A 822 -25.13 13.29 9.96
CA ILE A 822 -25.27 14.75 9.90
C ILE A 822 -24.41 15.42 11.00
N ALA A 823 -24.43 14.87 12.22
CA ALA A 823 -23.66 15.40 13.35
C ALA A 823 -22.14 15.35 13.08
N GLU A 824 -21.64 14.28 12.48
CA GLU A 824 -20.21 14.18 12.12
C GLU A 824 -19.83 15.17 11.02
N LEU A 825 -20.66 15.34 9.97
CA LEU A 825 -20.42 16.34 8.93
C LEU A 825 -20.45 17.77 9.51
N THR A 826 -21.42 18.05 10.39
CA THR A 826 -21.50 19.33 11.11
C THR A 826 -20.23 19.58 11.95
N SER A 827 -19.78 18.57 12.68
CA SER A 827 -18.55 18.67 13.49
C SER A 827 -17.29 18.96 12.66
N ILE A 828 -17.19 18.45 11.42
CA ILE A 828 -16.07 18.76 10.52
C ILE A 828 -16.04 20.26 10.20
N ALA A 829 -17.18 20.87 9.89
CA ALA A 829 -17.28 22.30 9.59
C ALA A 829 -17.07 23.18 10.84
N GLU A 830 -17.72 22.84 11.95
CA GLU A 830 -17.60 23.57 13.20
C GLU A 830 -16.19 23.51 13.79
N GLY A 831 -15.47 22.39 13.57
CA GLY A 831 -14.07 22.23 13.99
C GLY A 831 -13.09 23.24 13.36
N ILE A 832 -13.50 23.90 12.26
CA ILE A 832 -12.77 25.02 11.65
C ILE A 832 -13.47 26.37 11.82
N GLY A 833 -14.47 26.45 12.69
CA GLY A 833 -15.21 27.68 13.01
C GLY A 833 -16.19 28.14 11.91
N ARG A 834 -16.65 27.23 11.01
CA ARG A 834 -17.58 27.54 9.93
C ARG A 834 -18.92 26.83 10.15
N PRO A 835 -20.06 27.51 9.84
CA PRO A 835 -21.38 26.91 9.98
C PRO A 835 -21.63 25.84 8.90
N ALA A 836 -22.26 24.72 9.29
CA ALA A 836 -22.69 23.67 8.39
C ALA A 836 -24.12 23.90 7.92
N ARG A 837 -24.39 23.69 6.63
CA ARG A 837 -25.75 23.79 6.03
C ARG A 837 -26.04 22.60 5.13
N GLN A 838 -27.23 22.03 5.34
CA GLN A 838 -27.78 21.07 4.39
C GLN A 838 -28.25 21.77 3.11
N ARG A 839 -27.97 21.18 1.95
CA ARG A 839 -28.34 21.63 0.63
C ARG A 839 -29.14 20.57 -0.14
N SER A 840 -29.83 20.97 -1.18
CA SER A 840 -30.34 20.07 -2.22
C SER A 840 -29.21 19.68 -3.20
N THR A 841 -29.47 18.72 -4.09
CA THR A 841 -28.50 18.29 -5.12
C THR A 841 -28.10 19.44 -6.06
N ASP A 842 -29.00 20.31 -6.40
CA ASP A 842 -28.80 21.44 -7.30
C ASP A 842 -28.49 22.77 -6.59
N TYR A 843 -28.14 22.70 -5.29
CA TYR A 843 -27.84 23.84 -4.42
C TYR A 843 -28.99 24.85 -4.25
N ALA A 844 -30.22 24.43 -4.53
CA ALA A 844 -31.40 25.23 -4.17
C ALA A 844 -31.62 25.19 -2.65
N PRO A 845 -32.16 26.25 -2.05
CA PRO A 845 -32.58 26.24 -0.66
C PRO A 845 -33.57 25.10 -0.39
N LEU A 846 -33.37 24.37 0.68
CA LEU A 846 -34.37 23.39 1.12
C LEU A 846 -35.61 24.10 1.68
N PRO A 847 -36.81 23.56 1.48
CA PRO A 847 -38.00 24.07 2.13
C PRO A 847 -37.80 24.05 3.65
N ALA A 848 -38.17 25.13 4.31
CA ALA A 848 -38.07 25.29 5.75
C ALA A 848 -38.93 24.27 6.51
#